data_d2897225cb99f80869ea23401fde2f39
#
_entry.id   d2897225cb99f80869ea23401fde2f39
#
_cell.length_a   1.000
_cell.length_b   1.000
_cell.length_c   1.000
_cell.angle_alpha   90.00
_cell.angle_beta   90.00
_cell.angle_gamma   90.00
#
_symmetry.space_group_name_H-M   'P 1'
#
loop_
_entity.id
_entity.type
_entity.pdbx_description
1 polymer ?
#
loop_
_entity_poly.entity_id
_entity_poly.type
_entity_poly.pdbx_seq_one_letter_code
_entity_poly.pdbx_strand_id
1 'polypeptide(L)'
;MAECGGADSPGASPAHGKKKAQQSPVCSSSRSRYQVGSPGHCFKRVTLTKPTFCHNCSDFIWGLVGFLCEVCNLMCHEKCLKNLRVTCSCMAPTLVQVPVAHCFGPAGLKKRFCCVCRKPTEGNASLRCEVCEMHVHADCSVFSCADCRLCHQDGAQALDTFQHHWREGNLPSGARCEVCRRSCASSDVLAGMRCEWCGVTSHAACHAALPPACQRGRLASVLLPPSCLQLSSRNYSKMHCYRIAEGSHHDMDTLDEVGPSSPVPSRETPQTSSSESAKQAVRVFDGDDAVKRGAFRLVSVPRVTRKEELVEAALRAFYLPDPPQRYELQELGTLQPLHSEDVLNRNGTLEHKKDAAPEAWVLRAVPLDTEVLKVYACWLKTGLSHASISISRSSTVDSVLKELLVQLGRQEKDSSNFNLVEVHMGSKQVLRQVLTGEELLLDKLEEIRKVSLRQMNQTRFYATEKSNHVIEVSLLIGGLPLLLPREEYTQLVQEHLSVKSHLVTISHMYGSQGAVVLQISCFSEAERVYMLAKDTAVCGKQLTTLVIPHILHNKLAKGACPMLVFVNPKSGGMKGRELLYNFRKLLNPHQVFDISNGGPLAGFHTFREVPRFRVLVCGGDGTVGWVLGVLEAIRHKLVCSEPPMGIVPLGTGNDLARVLRWGPGYSGEDPHHILLSLEEADEVLMDRWTILLDAQDLSEDASQGDPDSGYLEPPKIVQMNNYFGLGIDAELSLDFHQAREGDPDKFTSRFHNKGVYVKVGLQKLSHTRNLHKHLRLQVDKQDIELPNIEGLIFLNIPSWGSGADLWGSEGDSRFGRPRIDDGLLEVLGVTGVVHMGQVQSGLRSGIRIAQGNYIRITVTKPIPVQVDGEPWIQASGHIIISAAGPKVRMLRKSKQKQKKSSGTKEARCESPSSREGGH
;
A
#
# COMPACT_ATOMS: atom_id res chain seq x y z
N MET A 1 -53.73 -27.70 2.22
CA MET A 1 -54.59 -28.02 1.08
C MET A 1 -53.99 -27.38 -0.14
N ALA A 2 -53.43 -28.16 -0.82
CA ALA A 2 -53.62 -28.76 -2.15
C ALA A 2 -52.82 -27.96 -3.19
N GLU A 3 -51.79 -28.52 -3.70
CA GLU A 3 -51.72 -29.42 -4.89
C GLU A 3 -51.95 -28.67 -6.19
N CYS A 4 -51.26 -28.79 -7.22
CA CYS A 4 -50.45 -29.81 -7.92
C CYS A 4 -49.73 -29.11 -9.04
N GLY A 5 -48.70 -29.54 -9.48
CA GLY A 5 -48.30 -30.60 -10.41
C GLY A 5 -47.64 -29.92 -11.63
N GLY A 6 -46.68 -30.34 -12.25
CA GLY A 6 -46.02 -31.56 -12.54
C GLY A 6 -45.27 -31.45 -13.86
N ALA A 7 -44.15 -32.13 -13.93
CA ALA A 7 -43.47 -32.74 -15.09
C ALA A 7 -42.95 -31.81 -16.21
N ASP A 8 -41.74 -31.90 -16.75
CA ASP A 8 -40.90 -33.05 -17.13
C ASP A 8 -39.48 -32.59 -17.45
N SER A 9 -38.50 -33.45 -17.07
CA SER A 9 -37.14 -33.46 -17.59
C SER A 9 -37.11 -34.05 -19.02
N PRO A 10 -36.03 -33.83 -19.80
CA PRO A 10 -34.77 -34.54 -19.58
C PRO A 10 -33.44 -33.81 -19.92
N GLY A 11 -32.49 -34.00 -19.12
CA GLY A 11 -31.22 -34.65 -19.37
C GLY A 11 -30.27 -34.04 -20.42
N ALA A 12 -29.21 -33.42 -19.90
CA ALA A 12 -27.86 -33.64 -20.39
C ALA A 12 -26.87 -33.07 -19.37
N SER A 13 -26.20 -33.93 -18.65
CA SER A 13 -25.03 -33.59 -17.85
C SER A 13 -23.87 -33.19 -18.77
N PRO A 14 -23.19 -32.07 -18.53
CA PRO A 14 -21.85 -31.88 -19.09
C PRO A 14 -20.82 -32.49 -18.15
N ALA A 15 -19.98 -33.29 -18.76
CA ALA A 15 -18.84 -33.95 -18.16
C ALA A 15 -18.00 -33.00 -17.28
N HIS A 16 -17.65 -33.47 -16.09
CA HIS A 16 -16.61 -32.89 -15.24
C HIS A 16 -15.26 -32.88 -15.97
N GLY A 17 -14.98 -31.82 -16.71
CA GLY A 17 -13.62 -31.47 -17.10
C GLY A 17 -12.88 -30.95 -15.86
N LYS A 18 -12.04 -31.79 -15.29
CA LYS A 18 -11.02 -31.39 -14.32
C LYS A 18 -10.20 -30.27 -14.94
N LYS A 19 -10.48 -29.02 -14.59
CA LYS A 19 -9.57 -27.90 -14.86
C LYS A 19 -8.30 -28.17 -14.05
N LYS A 20 -7.26 -28.65 -14.70
CA LYS A 20 -5.91 -28.62 -14.16
C LYS A 20 -5.62 -27.18 -13.79
N ALA A 21 -5.30 -26.94 -12.53
CA ALA A 21 -4.72 -25.69 -12.08
C ALA A 21 -3.53 -25.37 -12.99
N GLN A 22 -3.61 -24.30 -13.76
CA GLN A 22 -2.49 -23.84 -14.59
C GLN A 22 -1.43 -23.34 -13.62
N GLN A 23 -0.43 -24.14 -13.36
CA GLN A 23 0.81 -23.70 -12.76
C GLN A 23 1.37 -22.55 -13.61
N SER A 24 1.83 -21.51 -12.97
CA SER A 24 2.50 -20.39 -13.66
C SER A 24 3.59 -20.94 -14.56
N PRO A 25 3.69 -20.48 -15.80
CA PRO A 25 4.63 -21.07 -16.75
C PRO A 25 6.07 -20.81 -16.30
N VAL A 26 6.75 -21.85 -15.91
CA VAL A 26 8.19 -21.86 -15.74
C VAL A 26 8.82 -21.93 -17.13
N CYS A 27 9.87 -21.19 -17.34
CA CYS A 27 10.55 -21.10 -18.64
C CYS A 27 10.96 -22.47 -19.18
N SER A 28 10.45 -22.87 -20.34
CA SER A 28 10.76 -24.17 -20.92
C SER A 28 12.10 -24.15 -21.67
N SER A 29 12.84 -25.24 -21.61
CA SER A 29 14.21 -25.37 -22.11
C SER A 29 14.39 -25.24 -23.64
N SER A 30 13.31 -25.21 -24.40
CA SER A 30 13.35 -25.12 -25.89
C SER A 30 13.31 -23.66 -26.41
N ARG A 31 13.52 -22.63 -25.57
CA ARG A 31 13.17 -21.25 -25.92
C ARG A 31 14.36 -20.32 -25.82
N SER A 32 14.49 -19.47 -26.83
CA SER A 32 15.54 -18.46 -26.89
C SER A 32 15.09 -17.11 -26.40
N ARG A 33 16.00 -16.35 -25.84
CA ARG A 33 15.80 -14.95 -25.49
C ARG A 33 16.29 -14.06 -26.60
N TYR A 34 15.47 -13.10 -26.91
CA TYR A 34 15.85 -12.05 -27.82
C TYR A 34 15.92 -10.74 -27.02
N GLN A 35 17.14 -10.32 -26.70
CA GLN A 35 17.29 -9.26 -25.72
C GLN A 35 18.62 -8.50 -25.85
N VAL A 36 18.53 -7.20 -26.06
CA VAL A 36 19.60 -6.28 -25.73
C VAL A 36 19.01 -5.27 -24.75
N GLY A 37 19.47 -5.31 -23.52
CA GLY A 37 19.09 -4.30 -22.52
C GLY A 37 17.90 -4.60 -21.62
N SER A 38 17.06 -5.61 -21.90
CA SER A 38 15.93 -5.94 -21.02
C SER A 38 16.11 -7.29 -20.34
N PRO A 39 16.24 -7.34 -19.04
CA PRO A 39 16.58 -8.55 -18.31
C PRO A 39 15.39 -9.48 -18.16
N GLY A 40 15.65 -10.72 -18.39
CA GLY A 40 14.84 -11.80 -17.87
C GLY A 40 13.72 -12.36 -18.73
N HIS A 41 13.44 -11.80 -19.89
CA HIS A 41 12.39 -12.32 -20.75
C HIS A 41 12.86 -13.54 -21.57
N CYS A 42 12.00 -14.54 -21.67
CA CYS A 42 12.19 -15.69 -22.56
C CYS A 42 11.22 -15.56 -23.73
N PHE A 43 11.69 -15.05 -24.87
CA PHE A 43 10.83 -14.82 -26.02
C PHE A 43 10.76 -16.00 -26.96
N LYS A 44 9.56 -16.22 -27.53
CA LYS A 44 9.35 -17.00 -28.73
C LYS A 44 8.65 -16.17 -29.81
N ARG A 45 8.93 -16.46 -31.03
CA ARG A 45 8.20 -15.95 -32.18
C ARG A 45 6.85 -16.66 -32.27
N VAL A 46 5.77 -15.89 -32.37
CA VAL A 46 4.41 -16.45 -32.45
C VAL A 46 3.68 -15.88 -33.66
N THR A 47 2.86 -16.73 -34.30
CA THR A 47 1.93 -16.27 -35.33
C THR A 47 0.67 -15.74 -34.65
N LEU A 48 0.27 -14.52 -34.96
CA LEU A 48 -0.89 -13.87 -34.39
C LEU A 48 -2.14 -14.22 -35.22
N THR A 49 -3.14 -14.75 -34.57
CA THR A 49 -4.45 -15.06 -35.16
C THR A 49 -5.47 -13.94 -34.96
N LYS A 50 -5.14 -12.94 -34.11
CA LYS A 50 -5.98 -11.79 -33.78
C LYS A 50 -5.13 -10.53 -33.77
N PRO A 51 -5.73 -9.39 -34.09
CA PRO A 51 -5.09 -8.09 -33.89
C PRO A 51 -4.58 -7.95 -32.47
N THR A 52 -3.29 -7.64 -32.30
CA THR A 52 -2.64 -7.57 -30.97
C THR A 52 -1.79 -6.31 -30.88
N PHE A 53 -1.79 -5.68 -29.72
CA PHE A 53 -1.00 -4.48 -29.44
C PHE A 53 0.33 -4.85 -28.78
N CYS A 54 1.36 -4.03 -29.05
CA CYS A 54 2.66 -4.14 -28.43
C CYS A 54 2.64 -3.58 -26.99
N HIS A 55 3.04 -4.35 -26.00
CA HIS A 55 3.14 -3.89 -24.61
C HIS A 55 4.18 -2.77 -24.41
N ASN A 56 5.20 -2.70 -25.28
CA ASN A 56 6.28 -1.73 -25.14
C ASN A 56 5.94 -0.34 -25.71
N CYS A 57 5.39 -0.26 -26.93
CA CYS A 57 5.08 0.99 -27.60
C CYS A 57 3.58 1.29 -27.67
N SER A 58 2.73 0.37 -27.26
CA SER A 58 1.26 0.44 -27.33
C SER A 58 0.68 0.57 -28.74
N ASP A 59 1.51 0.40 -29.79
CA ASP A 59 1.07 0.38 -31.17
C ASP A 59 0.63 -1.02 -31.59
N PHE A 60 -0.13 -1.07 -32.67
CA PHE A 60 -0.62 -2.30 -33.27
C PHE A 60 0.52 -3.11 -33.90
N ILE A 61 0.55 -4.42 -33.65
CA ILE A 61 1.49 -5.32 -34.31
C ILE A 61 0.91 -5.68 -35.67
N TRP A 62 1.34 -4.93 -36.68
CA TRP A 62 0.98 -5.18 -38.09
C TRP A 62 1.72 -6.40 -38.62
N GLY A 63 1.02 -7.28 -39.23
CA GLY A 63 1.55 -8.55 -39.69
C GLY A 63 1.22 -9.69 -38.74
N LEU A 64 1.40 -10.91 -39.23
CA LEU A 64 0.99 -12.10 -38.49
C LEU A 64 2.04 -12.59 -37.48
N VAL A 65 3.06 -11.80 -37.16
CA VAL A 65 4.19 -12.23 -36.35
C VAL A 65 4.47 -11.28 -35.22
N GLY A 66 4.50 -11.80 -33.99
CA GLY A 66 4.90 -11.11 -32.79
C GLY A 66 5.88 -11.92 -31.94
N PHE A 67 6.45 -11.29 -30.92
CA PHE A 67 7.34 -11.95 -29.96
C PHE A 67 6.68 -11.97 -28.59
N LEU A 68 6.42 -13.17 -28.10
CA LEU A 68 5.76 -13.43 -26.81
C LEU A 68 6.77 -13.94 -25.79
N CYS A 69 6.85 -13.29 -24.63
CA CYS A 69 7.54 -13.88 -23.49
C CYS A 69 6.68 -14.98 -22.86
N GLU A 70 7.21 -16.17 -22.79
CA GLU A 70 6.48 -17.34 -22.32
C GLU A 70 6.29 -17.37 -20.82
N VAL A 71 7.06 -16.55 -20.10
CA VAL A 71 6.99 -16.45 -18.63
C VAL A 71 5.93 -15.43 -18.21
N CYS A 72 5.99 -14.22 -18.75
CA CYS A 72 5.12 -13.12 -18.31
C CYS A 72 4.12 -12.64 -19.37
N ASN A 73 4.05 -13.35 -20.51
CA ASN A 73 3.17 -13.03 -21.66
C ASN A 73 3.34 -11.61 -22.24
N LEU A 74 4.51 -10.99 -22.05
CA LEU A 74 4.82 -9.74 -22.74
C LEU A 74 4.89 -9.98 -24.23
N MET A 75 4.07 -9.27 -25.01
CA MET A 75 4.01 -9.34 -26.46
C MET A 75 4.57 -8.06 -27.06
N CYS A 76 5.47 -8.18 -28.03
CA CYS A 76 6.03 -7.00 -28.67
C CYS A 76 6.45 -7.22 -30.13
N HIS A 77 6.70 -6.11 -30.84
CA HIS A 77 7.31 -6.12 -32.15
C HIS A 77 8.76 -6.59 -32.08
N GLU A 78 9.29 -7.16 -33.15
CA GLU A 78 10.72 -7.47 -33.27
C GLU A 78 11.60 -6.22 -33.02
N LYS A 79 11.24 -5.10 -33.65
CA LYS A 79 11.95 -3.79 -33.44
C LYS A 79 11.95 -3.31 -31.98
N CYS A 80 10.95 -3.70 -31.20
CA CYS A 80 10.84 -3.28 -29.79
C CYS A 80 11.70 -4.14 -28.86
N LEU A 81 12.11 -5.33 -29.26
CA LEU A 81 12.92 -6.22 -28.43
C LEU A 81 14.24 -5.58 -27.99
N LYS A 82 14.89 -4.83 -28.91
CA LYS A 82 16.17 -4.18 -28.65
C LYS A 82 16.09 -3.07 -27.60
N ASN A 83 14.91 -2.48 -27.43
CA ASN A 83 14.71 -1.31 -26.56
C ASN A 83 13.76 -1.62 -25.37
N LEU A 84 13.57 -2.89 -25.05
CA LEU A 84 12.77 -3.30 -23.91
C LEU A 84 13.45 -2.89 -22.59
N ARG A 85 12.69 -2.20 -21.74
CA ARG A 85 13.15 -1.74 -20.43
C ARG A 85 12.33 -2.33 -19.28
N VAL A 86 11.19 -2.94 -19.63
CA VAL A 86 10.34 -3.63 -18.65
C VAL A 86 10.98 -4.96 -18.28
N THR A 87 11.08 -5.25 -17.00
CA THR A 87 11.61 -6.51 -16.49
C THR A 87 10.59 -7.63 -16.63
N CYS A 88 11.07 -8.88 -16.74
CA CYS A 88 10.18 -10.03 -16.62
C CYS A 88 9.58 -10.10 -15.21
N SER A 89 8.27 -10.19 -15.12
CA SER A 89 7.57 -10.17 -13.84
C SER A 89 7.81 -11.42 -12.98
N CYS A 90 8.25 -12.52 -13.59
CA CYS A 90 8.60 -13.75 -12.88
C CYS A 90 10.11 -13.82 -12.68
N MET A 91 10.60 -13.10 -11.69
CA MET A 91 11.94 -13.27 -11.17
C MET A 91 11.95 -14.42 -10.16
N ALA A 92 13.11 -14.92 -9.79
CA ALA A 92 13.22 -16.01 -8.82
C ALA A 92 12.61 -15.60 -7.47
N PRO A 93 11.41 -16.03 -7.11
CA PRO A 93 10.70 -15.48 -5.94
C PRO A 93 11.36 -15.86 -4.61
N THR A 94 12.14 -16.93 -4.58
CA THR A 94 12.88 -17.35 -3.38
C THR A 94 14.05 -16.45 -3.02
N LEU A 95 14.50 -15.60 -3.97
CA LEU A 95 15.64 -14.70 -3.76
C LEU A 95 15.22 -13.24 -3.67
N VAL A 96 14.04 -12.91 -4.18
CA VAL A 96 13.54 -11.54 -4.13
C VAL A 96 12.85 -11.32 -2.80
N GLN A 97 13.44 -10.46 -1.97
CA GLN A 97 12.78 -9.94 -0.79
C GLN A 97 11.95 -8.72 -1.18
N VAL A 98 10.68 -8.69 -0.77
CA VAL A 98 9.81 -7.53 -0.99
C VAL A 98 9.74 -6.75 0.32
N PRO A 99 10.51 -5.66 0.47
CA PRO A 99 10.55 -4.91 1.73
C PRO A 99 9.18 -4.31 2.08
N VAL A 100 8.41 -3.92 1.08
CA VAL A 100 7.05 -3.42 1.27
C VAL A 100 6.07 -4.36 0.55
N ALA A 101 5.49 -5.27 1.30
CA ALA A 101 4.56 -6.27 0.78
C ALA A 101 3.24 -5.63 0.31
N HIS A 102 2.62 -6.25 -0.69
CA HIS A 102 1.29 -5.87 -1.16
C HIS A 102 0.19 -6.36 -0.19
N CYS A 103 -0.82 -5.51 0.02
CA CYS A 103 -2.03 -5.86 0.75
C CYS A 103 -3.13 -6.25 -0.24
N PHE A 104 -3.16 -7.51 -0.68
CA PHE A 104 -4.15 -7.97 -1.63
C PHE A 104 -5.51 -8.22 -0.98
N GLY A 105 -6.55 -7.74 -1.67
CA GLY A 105 -7.94 -8.04 -1.40
C GLY A 105 -8.68 -8.42 -2.69
N PRO A 106 -9.97 -8.77 -2.65
CA PRO A 106 -10.75 -9.08 -3.85
C PRO A 106 -10.73 -7.92 -4.87
N ALA A 107 -10.51 -8.25 -6.14
CA ALA A 107 -10.47 -7.27 -7.21
C ALA A 107 -11.84 -7.04 -7.77
N GLY A 108 -12.72 -6.34 -7.59
CA GLY A 108 -14.07 -6.18 -8.16
C GLY A 108 -14.21 -6.66 -9.61
N LEU A 109 -15.42 -6.57 -10.16
CA LEU A 109 -15.79 -7.14 -11.46
C LEU A 109 -15.24 -6.38 -12.70
N LYS A 110 -14.45 -5.31 -12.52
CA LYS A 110 -13.91 -4.53 -13.65
C LYS A 110 -12.80 -5.32 -14.34
N LYS A 111 -12.91 -5.47 -15.66
CA LYS A 111 -11.86 -6.04 -16.50
C LYS A 111 -10.55 -5.28 -16.32
N ARG A 112 -9.51 -5.98 -15.92
CA ARG A 112 -8.13 -5.49 -15.71
C ARG A 112 -7.16 -6.55 -16.21
N PHE A 113 -5.87 -6.24 -16.12
CA PHE A 113 -4.81 -7.18 -16.50
C PHE A 113 -3.95 -7.51 -15.28
N CYS A 114 -3.55 -8.77 -15.18
CA CYS A 114 -2.59 -9.21 -14.17
C CYS A 114 -1.21 -8.62 -14.46
N CYS A 115 -0.66 -7.89 -13.49
CA CYS A 115 0.67 -7.27 -13.61
C CYS A 115 1.83 -8.30 -13.64
N VAL A 116 1.56 -9.57 -13.34
CA VAL A 116 2.56 -10.65 -13.38
C VAL A 116 2.52 -11.38 -14.72
N CYS A 117 1.39 -11.97 -15.10
CA CYS A 117 1.28 -12.79 -16.30
C CYS A 117 0.69 -12.03 -17.51
N ARG A 118 0.31 -10.77 -17.36
CA ARG A 118 -0.27 -9.88 -18.39
C ARG A 118 -1.56 -10.39 -19.06
N LYS A 119 -2.17 -11.43 -18.54
CA LYS A 119 -3.48 -11.92 -18.99
C LYS A 119 -4.61 -11.13 -18.31
N PRO A 120 -5.79 -11.04 -18.93
CA PRO A 120 -6.94 -10.43 -18.31
C PRO A 120 -7.28 -11.08 -16.97
N THR A 121 -7.67 -10.26 -15.97
CA THR A 121 -8.16 -10.74 -14.69
C THR A 121 -9.69 -10.75 -14.74
N GLU A 122 -10.29 -11.93 -14.82
CA GLU A 122 -11.74 -12.12 -14.86
C GLU A 122 -12.18 -13.02 -13.70
N GLY A 123 -13.29 -12.67 -13.05
CA GLY A 123 -13.92 -13.47 -12.02
C GLY A 123 -13.33 -13.37 -10.61
N ASN A 124 -13.81 -14.24 -9.71
CA ASN A 124 -13.54 -14.20 -8.27
C ASN A 124 -12.11 -14.54 -7.85
N ALA A 125 -11.28 -15.04 -8.77
CA ALA A 125 -9.90 -15.43 -8.50
C ALA A 125 -8.89 -14.28 -8.73
N SER A 126 -9.35 -13.05 -8.94
CA SER A 126 -8.49 -11.89 -9.13
C SER A 126 -8.34 -11.10 -7.84
N LEU A 127 -7.12 -10.64 -7.60
CA LEU A 127 -6.74 -9.85 -6.44
C LEU A 127 -6.29 -8.45 -6.86
N ARG A 128 -6.56 -7.47 -6.02
CA ARG A 128 -6.08 -6.11 -6.15
C ARG A 128 -5.39 -5.67 -4.86
N CYS A 129 -4.21 -5.09 -4.98
CA CYS A 129 -3.60 -4.44 -3.83
C CYS A 129 -4.42 -3.19 -3.43
N GLU A 130 -4.83 -3.11 -2.18
CA GLU A 130 -5.62 -1.99 -1.66
C GLU A 130 -4.81 -0.69 -1.59
N VAL A 131 -3.49 -0.80 -1.60
CA VAL A 131 -2.57 0.35 -1.48
C VAL A 131 -2.15 0.88 -2.85
N CYS A 132 -1.56 0.04 -3.70
CA CYS A 132 -0.99 0.47 -4.99
C CYS A 132 -1.82 0.07 -6.21
N GLU A 133 -3.00 -0.53 -6.02
CA GLU A 133 -3.90 -1.00 -7.09
C GLU A 133 -3.32 -2.05 -8.03
N MET A 134 -2.20 -2.69 -7.69
CA MET A 134 -1.67 -3.79 -8.47
C MET A 134 -2.71 -4.90 -8.60
N HIS A 135 -3.03 -5.31 -9.83
CA HIS A 135 -3.98 -6.39 -10.10
C HIS A 135 -3.23 -7.66 -10.46
N VAL A 136 -3.61 -8.77 -9.85
CA VAL A 136 -3.00 -10.09 -10.09
C VAL A 136 -4.05 -11.19 -10.00
N HIS A 137 -3.80 -12.34 -10.65
CA HIS A 137 -4.52 -13.55 -10.30
C HIS A 137 -4.07 -14.06 -8.93
N ALA A 138 -4.92 -14.77 -8.22
CA ALA A 138 -4.57 -15.38 -6.94
C ALA A 138 -3.29 -16.22 -7.04
N ASP A 139 -3.20 -17.08 -8.08
CA ASP A 139 -2.03 -17.93 -8.33
C ASP A 139 -0.77 -17.14 -8.75
N CYS A 140 -0.94 -15.95 -9.33
CA CYS A 140 0.17 -15.09 -9.72
C CYS A 140 0.68 -14.24 -8.57
N SER A 141 -0.08 -14.15 -7.50
CA SER A 141 0.25 -13.31 -6.38
C SER A 141 1.62 -13.64 -5.78
N VAL A 142 2.04 -14.89 -5.71
CA VAL A 142 3.35 -15.34 -5.22
C VAL A 142 4.55 -14.88 -6.06
N PHE A 143 4.33 -14.40 -7.28
CA PHE A 143 5.36 -13.93 -8.19
C PHE A 143 5.43 -12.40 -8.30
N SER A 144 4.71 -11.64 -7.49
CA SER A 144 4.78 -10.18 -7.49
C SER A 144 6.01 -9.72 -6.70
N CYS A 145 7.11 -9.61 -7.37
CA CYS A 145 8.40 -9.29 -6.77
C CYS A 145 8.67 -7.79 -6.61
N ALA A 146 7.76 -6.92 -7.08
CA ALA A 146 7.87 -5.48 -6.92
C ALA A 146 7.41 -5.02 -5.54
N ASP A 147 8.04 -4.00 -5.00
CA ASP A 147 7.54 -3.33 -3.79
C ASP A 147 6.12 -2.82 -4.00
N CYS A 148 5.32 -2.86 -2.97
CA CYS A 148 3.95 -2.35 -3.01
C CYS A 148 3.92 -0.90 -3.43
N ARG A 149 4.87 -0.14 -2.92
CA ARG A 149 5.00 1.28 -3.17
C ARG A 149 6.36 1.70 -2.76
N LEU A 150 6.93 2.66 -3.43
CA LEU A 150 8.07 3.37 -2.96
C LEU A 150 9.41 2.69 -3.21
N CYS A 151 10.11 3.26 -4.15
CA CYS A 151 11.51 3.00 -4.34
C CYS A 151 12.30 4.18 -3.85
N HIS A 152 13.20 3.93 -2.94
CA HIS A 152 14.17 4.87 -2.45
C HIS A 152 15.54 4.22 -2.51
N GLN A 153 16.53 4.97 -2.95
CA GLN A 153 17.91 4.52 -2.92
C GLN A 153 18.43 4.65 -1.49
N ASP A 154 18.66 3.53 -0.81
CA ASP A 154 19.38 3.53 0.45
C ASP A 154 20.84 3.86 0.15
N GLY A 155 21.39 4.84 0.84
CA GLY A 155 22.82 5.16 0.80
C GLY A 155 23.23 6.37 -0.05
N ALA A 156 22.37 6.97 -0.83
CA ALA A 156 22.63 8.31 -1.34
C ALA A 156 22.65 9.30 -0.17
N GLN A 157 23.83 9.81 0.14
CA GLN A 157 23.99 10.85 1.15
C GLN A 157 22.95 11.95 0.92
N ALA A 158 22.04 12.13 1.89
CA ALA A 158 21.20 13.31 2.09
C ALA A 158 20.66 13.96 0.79
N LEU A 159 20.27 13.20 -0.20
CA LEU A 159 19.65 13.74 -1.39
C LEU A 159 18.13 13.72 -1.18
N ASP A 160 17.56 14.91 -1.16
CA ASP A 160 16.12 15.15 -1.21
C ASP A 160 15.47 14.67 -2.53
N THR A 161 16.17 13.86 -3.29
CA THR A 161 15.77 13.38 -4.60
C THR A 161 15.33 11.92 -4.53
N PHE A 162 14.12 11.67 -4.95
CA PHE A 162 13.54 10.32 -5.03
C PHE A 162 13.44 9.92 -6.49
N GLN A 163 13.73 8.67 -6.80
CA GLN A 163 13.49 8.12 -8.12
C GLN A 163 12.02 7.76 -8.31
N HIS A 164 11.58 7.73 -9.58
CA HIS A 164 10.23 7.30 -9.90
C HIS A 164 10.01 5.82 -9.54
N HIS A 165 8.89 5.55 -8.88
CA HIS A 165 8.40 4.19 -8.65
C HIS A 165 7.43 3.80 -9.75
N TRP A 166 7.92 3.10 -10.75
CA TRP A 166 7.16 2.74 -11.93
C TRP A 166 6.35 1.46 -11.76
N ARG A 167 5.08 1.54 -12.10
CA ARG A 167 4.19 0.40 -12.24
C ARG A 167 3.68 0.30 -13.68
N GLU A 168 3.67 -0.93 -14.21
CA GLU A 168 3.18 -1.21 -15.54
C GLU A 168 1.66 -1.37 -15.57
N GLY A 169 1.03 -0.74 -16.55
CA GLY A 169 -0.32 -1.00 -17.02
C GLY A 169 -1.48 -0.59 -16.13
N ASN A 170 -2.66 -1.00 -16.55
CA ASN A 170 -3.95 -0.66 -15.94
C ASN A 170 -4.14 0.87 -15.75
N LEU A 171 -3.63 1.65 -16.70
CA LEU A 171 -3.70 3.10 -16.65
C LEU A 171 -5.14 3.60 -16.78
N PRO A 172 -5.44 4.82 -16.28
CA PRO A 172 -6.73 5.46 -16.53
C PRO A 172 -7.02 5.59 -18.04
N SER A 173 -8.29 5.50 -18.41
CA SER A 173 -8.73 5.77 -19.78
C SER A 173 -8.27 7.15 -20.20
N GLY A 174 -7.69 7.27 -21.40
CA GLY A 174 -7.19 8.53 -21.94
C GLY A 174 -5.83 8.97 -21.40
N ALA A 175 -5.11 8.16 -20.60
CA ALA A 175 -3.76 8.49 -20.16
C ALA A 175 -2.82 8.73 -21.34
N ARG A 176 -2.07 9.83 -21.28
CA ARG A 176 -1.11 10.24 -22.31
C ARG A 176 0.32 10.15 -21.79
N CYS A 177 1.21 9.77 -22.69
CA CYS A 177 2.64 9.71 -22.42
C CYS A 177 3.21 11.11 -22.22
N GLU A 178 3.88 11.35 -21.09
CA GLU A 178 4.49 12.65 -20.80
C GLU A 178 5.60 13.04 -21.80
N VAL A 179 6.26 12.04 -22.38
CA VAL A 179 7.37 12.27 -23.32
C VAL A 179 6.84 12.58 -24.73
N CYS A 180 6.02 11.70 -25.31
CA CYS A 180 5.59 11.84 -26.71
C CYS A 180 4.13 12.31 -26.89
N ARG A 181 3.42 12.59 -25.80
CA ARG A 181 2.04 13.10 -25.75
C ARG A 181 0.97 12.20 -26.40
N ARG A 182 1.34 11.05 -26.93
CA ARG A 182 0.41 10.05 -27.47
C ARG A 182 -0.26 9.26 -26.36
N SER A 183 -1.38 8.61 -26.66
CA SER A 183 -2.04 7.69 -25.71
C SER A 183 -1.11 6.55 -25.33
N CYS A 184 -0.99 6.28 -24.03
CA CYS A 184 -0.19 5.18 -23.47
C CYS A 184 -1.05 4.15 -22.73
N ALA A 185 -2.36 4.37 -22.61
CA ALA A 185 -3.29 3.39 -22.08
C ALA A 185 -3.78 2.44 -23.17
N SER A 186 -4.12 1.21 -22.81
CA SER A 186 -4.76 0.22 -23.66
C SER A 186 -5.84 -0.53 -22.90
N SER A 187 -6.97 -0.80 -23.57
CA SER A 187 -8.04 -1.69 -23.08
C SER A 187 -7.77 -3.18 -23.37
N ASP A 188 -6.83 -3.46 -24.26
CA ASP A 188 -6.64 -4.80 -24.84
C ASP A 188 -5.39 -5.50 -24.32
N VAL A 189 -4.44 -4.74 -23.80
CA VAL A 189 -3.21 -5.26 -23.22
C VAL A 189 -2.78 -4.44 -22.00
N LEU A 190 -2.02 -5.05 -21.09
CA LEU A 190 -1.32 -4.34 -20.04
C LEU A 190 -0.22 -3.49 -20.68
N ALA A 191 -0.42 -2.20 -20.83
CA ALA A 191 0.50 -1.29 -21.48
C ALA A 191 0.65 0.04 -20.74
N GLY A 192 1.80 0.70 -20.96
CA GLY A 192 2.17 1.95 -20.34
C GLY A 192 2.73 1.78 -18.93
N MET A 193 3.33 2.86 -18.43
CA MET A 193 3.94 2.96 -17.11
C MET A 193 3.33 4.14 -16.35
N ARG A 194 3.15 4.00 -15.06
CA ARG A 194 2.74 5.07 -14.16
C ARG A 194 3.66 5.12 -12.96
N CYS A 195 4.11 6.30 -12.59
CA CYS A 195 4.77 6.49 -11.31
C CYS A 195 3.73 6.51 -10.18
N GLU A 196 3.89 5.65 -9.19
CA GLU A 196 2.99 5.57 -8.03
C GLU A 196 3.13 6.78 -7.09
N TRP A 197 4.24 7.53 -7.21
CA TRP A 197 4.47 8.72 -6.42
C TRP A 197 3.84 9.98 -7.00
N CYS A 198 4.27 10.34 -8.21
CA CYS A 198 3.87 11.60 -8.83
C CYS A 198 2.72 11.44 -9.84
N GLY A 199 2.30 10.20 -10.15
CA GLY A 199 1.20 9.92 -11.07
C GLY A 199 1.51 10.10 -12.55
N VAL A 200 2.74 10.50 -12.92
CA VAL A 200 3.13 10.66 -14.33
C VAL A 200 2.98 9.35 -15.10
N THR A 201 2.47 9.43 -16.31
CA THR A 201 2.24 8.27 -17.19
C THR A 201 3.10 8.36 -18.46
N SER A 202 3.56 7.22 -18.94
CA SER A 202 4.37 7.13 -20.17
C SER A 202 4.24 5.76 -20.83
N HIS A 203 4.71 5.65 -22.08
CA HIS A 203 4.94 4.34 -22.69
C HIS A 203 6.09 3.61 -21.98
N ALA A 204 6.08 2.29 -22.01
CA ALA A 204 7.17 1.47 -21.50
C ALA A 204 8.51 1.77 -22.22
N ALA A 205 8.46 2.18 -23.48
CA ALA A 205 9.63 2.62 -24.23
C ALA A 205 10.12 4.05 -23.88
N CYS A 206 9.21 4.88 -23.39
CA CYS A 206 9.48 6.32 -23.19
C CYS A 206 9.90 6.68 -21.76
N HIS A 207 9.50 5.90 -20.74
CA HIS A 207 9.65 6.30 -19.34
C HIS A 207 11.10 6.61 -18.94
N ALA A 208 12.08 5.95 -19.57
CA ALA A 208 13.48 6.20 -19.30
C ALA A 208 14.01 7.53 -19.86
N ALA A 209 13.25 8.20 -20.71
CA ALA A 209 13.59 9.54 -21.20
C ALA A 209 13.09 10.66 -20.25
N LEU A 210 12.33 10.31 -19.22
CA LEU A 210 11.94 11.24 -18.17
C LEU A 210 13.10 11.49 -17.20
N PRO A 211 13.15 12.66 -16.56
CA PRO A 211 14.13 12.92 -15.51
C PRO A 211 14.07 11.83 -14.45
N PRO A 212 15.21 11.29 -13.98
CA PRO A 212 15.23 10.22 -13.02
C PRO A 212 14.64 10.61 -11.66
N ALA A 213 14.75 11.90 -11.28
CA ALA A 213 14.23 12.43 -10.04
C ALA A 213 12.71 12.56 -10.08
N CYS A 214 12.03 11.90 -9.15
CA CYS A 214 10.59 12.03 -8.99
C CYS A 214 10.27 13.28 -8.18
N GLN A 215 9.63 14.24 -8.81
CA GLN A 215 9.07 15.40 -8.13
C GLN A 215 7.77 14.95 -7.43
N ARG A 216 7.88 14.53 -6.17
CA ARG A 216 6.71 14.15 -5.34
C ARG A 216 5.78 15.31 -5.05
N GLY A 217 6.08 16.47 -5.58
CA GLY A 217 5.32 17.67 -5.34
C GLY A 217 5.44 18.18 -3.90
N ARG A 218 4.45 18.96 -3.48
CA ARG A 218 4.40 19.60 -2.16
C ARG A 218 4.26 18.63 -0.97
N LEU A 219 3.97 17.34 -1.19
CA LEU A 219 3.78 16.37 -0.11
C LEU A 219 5.10 15.80 0.45
N ALA A 220 6.26 16.18 -0.08
CA ALA A 220 7.54 15.63 0.36
C ALA A 220 7.82 15.83 1.87
N SER A 221 7.40 16.97 2.42
CA SER A 221 7.55 17.32 3.84
C SER A 221 6.72 16.45 4.80
N VAL A 222 5.54 16.00 4.34
CA VAL A 222 4.58 15.22 5.15
C VAL A 222 4.68 13.71 4.93
N LEU A 223 5.53 13.28 4.00
CA LEU A 223 5.75 11.86 3.72
C LEU A 223 6.78 11.24 4.66
N LEU A 224 6.49 10.03 5.13
CA LEU A 224 7.46 9.17 5.81
C LEU A 224 8.24 8.39 4.74
N PRO A 225 9.54 8.68 4.54
CA PRO A 225 10.35 7.96 3.56
C PRO A 225 10.40 6.46 3.87
N PRO A 226 10.35 5.58 2.87
CA PRO A 226 10.46 4.13 3.09
C PRO A 226 11.77 3.71 3.72
N SER A 227 12.86 4.43 3.43
CA SER A 227 14.18 4.20 4.03
C SER A 227 14.21 4.41 5.54
N CYS A 228 13.22 5.13 6.08
CA CYS A 228 13.06 5.32 7.52
C CYS A 228 12.28 4.20 8.19
N LEU A 229 11.74 3.23 7.44
CA LEU A 229 10.99 2.10 7.98
C LEU A 229 11.84 0.85 8.01
N GLN A 230 11.98 0.29 9.20
CA GLN A 230 12.45 -1.06 9.39
C GLN A 230 11.23 -1.98 9.54
N LEU A 231 10.99 -2.77 8.52
CA LEU A 231 9.95 -3.77 8.52
C LEU A 231 10.57 -5.09 8.96
N SER A 232 10.36 -5.44 10.18
CA SER A 232 10.82 -6.72 10.74
C SER A 232 9.93 -7.89 10.34
N SER A 233 8.77 -7.61 9.73
CA SER A 233 7.86 -8.67 9.28
C SER A 233 6.89 -8.19 8.21
N ARG A 234 6.26 -9.15 7.56
CA ARG A 234 5.14 -8.97 6.65
C ARG A 234 3.86 -8.73 7.42
N ASN A 235 2.90 -8.11 6.76
CA ASN A 235 1.57 -7.95 7.34
C ASN A 235 0.83 -9.30 7.35
N TYR A 236 0.79 -9.96 8.49
CA TYR A 236 0.06 -11.22 8.68
C TYR A 236 -1.46 -11.06 8.65
N SER A 237 -1.99 -9.83 8.72
CA SER A 237 -3.43 -9.56 8.81
C SER A 237 -4.22 -10.00 7.58
N LYS A 238 -3.55 -10.22 6.45
CA LYS A 238 -4.15 -10.76 5.24
C LYS A 238 -3.34 -11.97 4.80
N MET A 239 -3.87 -13.16 5.00
CA MET A 239 -3.24 -14.44 4.68
C MET A 239 -2.84 -14.61 3.20
N HIS A 240 -3.12 -13.63 2.36
CA HIS A 240 -2.71 -13.57 0.96
C HIS A 240 -1.44 -12.73 0.74
N CYS A 241 -0.85 -12.19 1.81
CA CYS A 241 0.45 -11.54 1.72
C CYS A 241 1.52 -12.62 1.61
N TYR A 242 2.23 -12.57 0.52
CA TYR A 242 3.38 -13.39 0.17
C TYR A 242 4.12 -14.00 1.34
N ARG A 243 4.13 -15.29 1.44
CA ARG A 243 5.29 -16.04 1.91
C ARG A 243 6.24 -16.24 0.73
N ILE A 244 7.30 -15.50 0.65
CA ILE A 244 8.50 -16.03 0.04
C ILE A 244 8.96 -17.09 1.04
N ALA A 245 8.79 -18.35 0.69
CA ALA A 245 9.29 -19.43 1.50
C ALA A 245 10.77 -19.15 1.77
N GLU A 246 11.14 -18.96 3.04
CA GLU A 246 12.53 -19.07 3.44
C GLU A 246 12.90 -20.50 3.09
N GLY A 247 13.78 -20.66 2.07
CA GLY A 247 14.19 -21.97 1.64
C GLY A 247 14.85 -22.67 2.79
N SER A 248 14.18 -23.62 3.38
CA SER A 248 14.80 -24.63 4.19
C SER A 248 15.88 -25.31 3.34
N HIS A 249 17.12 -25.20 3.78
CA HIS A 249 18.21 -26.02 3.27
C HIS A 249 17.87 -27.47 3.63
N HIS A 250 17.25 -28.22 2.76
CA HIS A 250 17.39 -29.68 2.70
C HIS A 250 16.75 -30.23 1.42
N ASP A 251 17.50 -31.18 0.86
CA ASP A 251 17.18 -32.16 -0.16
C ASP A 251 17.31 -31.74 -1.62
N MET A 252 18.58 -31.82 -2.02
CA MET A 252 18.94 -32.25 -3.36
C MET A 252 19.14 -33.78 -3.31
N ASP A 253 18.23 -34.49 -3.91
CA ASP A 253 18.51 -35.72 -4.67
C ASP A 253 17.20 -36.23 -5.27
N THR A 254 17.15 -36.20 -6.55
CA THR A 254 16.69 -37.29 -7.45
C THR A 254 16.41 -36.72 -8.83
N LEU A 255 17.27 -37.14 -9.70
CA LEU A 255 17.14 -37.04 -11.17
C LEU A 255 16.18 -38.13 -11.65
N ASP A 256 15.12 -37.75 -12.33
CA ASP A 256 14.39 -38.71 -13.18
C ASP A 256 14.34 -38.23 -14.62
N GLU A 257 14.85 -39.10 -15.43
CA GLU A 257 14.90 -39.03 -16.89
C GLU A 257 13.50 -39.06 -17.52
N VAL A 258 13.27 -38.21 -18.49
CA VAL A 258 12.10 -38.30 -19.38
C VAL A 258 12.57 -38.58 -20.81
N GLY A 259 12.18 -39.72 -21.28
CA GLY A 259 12.41 -40.22 -22.61
C GLY A 259 11.72 -39.39 -23.74
N PRO A 260 12.06 -39.69 -25.01
CA PRO A 260 11.74 -38.82 -26.13
C PRO A 260 10.29 -39.01 -26.60
N SER A 261 9.58 -37.90 -26.79
CA SER A 261 8.28 -37.89 -27.47
C SER A 261 8.41 -37.59 -28.94
N SER A 262 7.74 -38.41 -29.72
CA SER A 262 7.67 -38.48 -31.16
C SER A 262 7.22 -37.21 -31.87
N PRO A 263 7.55 -37.01 -33.14
CA PRO A 263 7.16 -35.84 -33.93
C PRO A 263 5.76 -36.01 -34.55
N VAL A 264 5.00 -34.92 -34.51
CA VAL A 264 3.71 -34.76 -35.19
C VAL A 264 3.95 -34.17 -36.58
N PRO A 265 3.34 -34.72 -37.64
CA PRO A 265 3.60 -34.31 -39.01
C PRO A 265 2.87 -33.01 -39.38
N SER A 266 3.59 -32.19 -40.13
CA SER A 266 3.08 -30.95 -40.73
C SER A 266 2.31 -31.25 -42.00
N ARG A 267 1.15 -30.68 -42.16
CA ARG A 267 0.31 -30.73 -43.35
C ARG A 267 0.72 -29.61 -44.32
N GLU A 268 1.15 -29.98 -45.48
CA GLU A 268 1.46 -29.08 -46.60
C GLU A 268 0.20 -28.53 -47.26
N THR A 269 0.27 -27.28 -47.75
CA THR A 269 -0.60 -26.75 -48.81
C THR A 269 0.24 -25.91 -49.78
N PRO A 270 -0.14 -25.82 -51.07
CA PRO A 270 0.83 -25.73 -52.16
C PRO A 270 1.01 -24.30 -52.73
N GLN A 271 2.23 -24.11 -53.19
CA GLN A 271 2.80 -23.37 -54.31
C GLN A 271 2.16 -22.10 -54.89
N THR A 272 3.01 -21.08 -54.95
CA THR A 272 3.19 -20.29 -56.18
C THR A 272 4.67 -20.02 -56.38
N SER A 273 5.08 -20.21 -57.60
CA SER A 273 6.41 -20.31 -58.13
C SER A 273 7.13 -18.98 -58.27
N SER A 274 8.37 -18.91 -57.75
CA SER A 274 9.45 -18.09 -58.29
C SER A 274 10.79 -18.65 -57.85
N SER A 275 11.66 -18.97 -58.83
CA SER A 275 13.03 -19.50 -58.82
C SER A 275 13.63 -19.82 -57.43
N GLU A 276 13.52 -21.03 -57.01
CA GLU A 276 14.17 -21.57 -55.84
C GLU A 276 15.64 -21.85 -56.13
N SER A 277 16.54 -20.96 -55.64
CA SER A 277 17.89 -21.38 -55.30
C SER A 277 17.80 -22.50 -54.27
N ALA A 278 18.26 -23.68 -54.56
CA ALA A 278 18.17 -24.87 -53.72
C ALA A 278 18.73 -24.56 -52.32
N LYS A 279 17.84 -24.51 -51.29
CA LYS A 279 18.20 -24.35 -49.88
C LYS A 279 18.61 -25.69 -49.30
N GLN A 280 19.60 -25.68 -48.38
CA GLN A 280 19.97 -26.81 -47.56
C GLN A 280 19.62 -26.59 -46.11
N ALA A 281 19.32 -27.64 -45.37
CA ALA A 281 19.07 -27.63 -43.93
C ALA A 281 20.33 -28.13 -43.20
N VAL A 282 20.81 -27.30 -42.27
CA VAL A 282 21.99 -27.57 -41.44
C VAL A 282 21.55 -27.73 -39.99
N ARG A 283 22.08 -28.72 -39.29
CA ARG A 283 21.86 -28.90 -37.86
C ARG A 283 22.82 -28.01 -37.08
N VAL A 284 22.30 -27.15 -36.26
CA VAL A 284 23.11 -26.28 -35.39
C VAL A 284 22.75 -26.54 -33.93
N PHE A 285 23.78 -26.72 -33.09
CA PHE A 285 23.71 -26.87 -31.65
C PHE A 285 24.14 -25.54 -30.95
N ASP A 286 23.58 -25.23 -29.83
CA ASP A 286 23.86 -23.99 -29.09
C ASP A 286 24.81 -24.19 -27.88
N GLY A 287 25.81 -25.02 -28.03
CA GLY A 287 26.82 -25.36 -27.03
C GLY A 287 27.00 -26.86 -26.85
N ASP A 288 27.94 -27.22 -26.00
CA ASP A 288 28.40 -28.59 -25.83
C ASP A 288 27.35 -29.52 -25.18
N ASP A 289 26.56 -28.97 -24.25
CA ASP A 289 25.51 -29.75 -23.60
C ASP A 289 24.34 -30.05 -24.58
N ALA A 290 24.07 -29.13 -25.49
CA ALA A 290 23.08 -29.37 -26.56
C ALA A 290 23.50 -30.52 -27.46
N VAL A 291 24.80 -30.68 -27.71
CA VAL A 291 25.36 -31.82 -28.46
C VAL A 291 25.13 -33.13 -27.72
N LYS A 292 25.48 -33.19 -26.42
CA LYS A 292 25.28 -34.37 -25.56
C LYS A 292 23.81 -34.81 -25.51
N ARG A 293 22.88 -33.85 -25.50
CA ARG A 293 21.45 -34.13 -25.45
C ARG A 293 20.81 -34.33 -26.84
N GLY A 294 21.56 -34.20 -27.93
CA GLY A 294 21.03 -34.26 -29.29
C GLY A 294 20.06 -33.14 -29.64
N ALA A 295 20.12 -32.00 -28.93
CA ALA A 295 19.17 -30.90 -29.07
C ALA A 295 19.67 -29.82 -30.05
N PHE A 296 19.25 -29.92 -31.28
CA PHE A 296 19.64 -29.04 -32.39
C PHE A 296 18.45 -28.27 -32.97
N ARG A 297 18.76 -27.23 -33.76
CA ARG A 297 17.80 -26.57 -34.65
C ARG A 297 18.23 -26.73 -36.10
N LEU A 298 17.24 -26.95 -36.97
CA LEU A 298 17.48 -26.95 -38.42
C LEU A 298 17.49 -25.48 -38.90
N VAL A 299 18.61 -25.11 -39.48
CA VAL A 299 18.81 -23.77 -40.07
C VAL A 299 18.82 -23.93 -41.59
N SER A 300 17.86 -23.30 -42.26
CA SER A 300 17.72 -23.33 -43.71
C SER A 300 18.52 -22.21 -44.36
N VAL A 301 19.52 -22.52 -45.12
CA VAL A 301 20.40 -21.56 -45.78
C VAL A 301 20.56 -21.92 -47.28
N PRO A 302 20.92 -20.96 -48.17
CA PRO A 302 21.33 -21.29 -49.53
C PRO A 302 22.48 -22.29 -49.54
N ARG A 303 22.62 -23.06 -50.64
CA ARG A 303 23.72 -24.05 -50.76
C ARG A 303 25.10 -23.40 -50.74
N VAL A 304 25.18 -22.19 -51.21
CA VAL A 304 26.40 -21.38 -51.10
C VAL A 304 26.13 -20.29 -50.05
N THR A 305 26.65 -20.45 -48.84
CA THR A 305 26.44 -19.53 -47.68
C THR A 305 27.78 -19.29 -47.02
N ARG A 306 28.11 -18.03 -46.79
CA ARG A 306 29.31 -17.63 -46.04
C ARG A 306 29.14 -17.90 -44.57
N LYS A 307 30.28 -17.99 -43.85
CA LYS A 307 30.30 -18.20 -42.39
C LYS A 307 29.41 -17.21 -41.66
N GLU A 308 29.53 -15.91 -41.94
CA GLU A 308 28.79 -14.85 -41.28
C GLU A 308 27.28 -14.99 -41.48
N GLU A 309 26.87 -15.38 -42.72
CA GLU A 309 25.45 -15.59 -43.04
C GLU A 309 24.88 -16.83 -42.34
N LEU A 310 25.69 -17.89 -42.18
CA LEU A 310 25.28 -19.07 -41.41
C LEU A 310 25.19 -18.78 -39.91
N VAL A 311 26.16 -18.02 -39.35
CA VAL A 311 26.11 -17.55 -37.96
C VAL A 311 24.88 -16.67 -37.73
N GLU A 312 24.61 -15.70 -38.64
CA GLU A 312 23.40 -14.90 -38.56
C GLU A 312 22.11 -15.73 -38.61
N ALA A 313 22.06 -16.70 -39.51
CA ALA A 313 20.91 -17.58 -39.62
C ALA A 313 20.74 -18.43 -38.37
N ALA A 314 21.83 -18.92 -37.79
CA ALA A 314 21.84 -19.64 -36.53
C ALA A 314 21.40 -18.74 -35.36
N LEU A 315 21.94 -17.52 -35.25
CA LEU A 315 21.53 -16.55 -34.24
C LEU A 315 20.04 -16.21 -34.33
N ARG A 316 19.51 -16.03 -35.55
CA ARG A 316 18.07 -15.84 -35.77
C ARG A 316 17.26 -17.09 -35.34
N ALA A 317 17.76 -18.31 -35.68
CA ALA A 317 17.09 -19.54 -35.29
C ALA A 317 17.06 -19.73 -33.76
N PHE A 318 18.10 -19.32 -33.07
CA PHE A 318 18.16 -19.34 -31.58
C PHE A 318 17.65 -18.06 -30.93
N TYR A 319 17.27 -17.03 -31.72
CA TYR A 319 16.85 -15.71 -31.27
C TYR A 319 17.88 -15.03 -30.34
N LEU A 320 19.13 -15.12 -30.66
CA LEU A 320 20.24 -14.44 -30.00
C LEU A 320 20.43 -13.06 -30.64
N PRO A 321 20.52 -11.99 -29.87
CA PRO A 321 20.50 -10.63 -30.39
C PRO A 321 21.89 -10.07 -30.70
N ASP A 322 22.90 -10.78 -30.29
CA ASP A 322 24.29 -10.33 -30.41
C ASP A 322 24.78 -10.27 -31.84
N PRO A 323 25.78 -9.46 -32.12
CA PRO A 323 26.36 -9.40 -33.46
C PRO A 323 27.09 -10.70 -33.82
N PRO A 324 27.09 -11.12 -35.10
CA PRO A 324 27.69 -12.38 -35.55
C PRO A 324 29.17 -12.55 -35.18
N GLN A 325 29.92 -11.48 -35.07
CA GLN A 325 31.34 -11.45 -34.72
C GLN A 325 31.65 -12.01 -33.32
N ARG A 326 30.65 -12.08 -32.46
CA ARG A 326 30.77 -12.65 -31.10
C ARG A 326 30.64 -14.17 -31.04
N TYR A 327 30.43 -14.81 -32.20
CA TYR A 327 30.18 -16.22 -32.27
C TYR A 327 31.00 -16.89 -33.38
N GLU A 328 31.34 -18.13 -33.13
CA GLU A 328 31.99 -18.99 -34.08
C GLU A 328 31.21 -20.29 -34.27
N LEU A 329 31.33 -20.88 -35.48
CA LEU A 329 30.77 -22.20 -35.80
C LEU A 329 31.90 -23.20 -35.90
N GLN A 330 31.76 -24.35 -35.22
CA GLN A 330 32.66 -25.47 -35.27
C GLN A 330 31.90 -26.67 -35.80
N GLU A 331 32.48 -27.36 -36.75
CA GLU A 331 31.90 -28.62 -37.29
C GLU A 331 31.95 -29.72 -36.24
N LEU A 332 30.86 -30.48 -36.11
CA LEU A 332 30.79 -31.56 -35.13
C LEU A 332 31.69 -32.72 -35.61
N GLY A 333 32.73 -33.02 -34.83
CA GLY A 333 33.72 -34.05 -35.19
C GLY A 333 35.08 -33.52 -35.61
N THR A 334 35.24 -32.21 -35.80
CA THR A 334 36.50 -31.54 -36.07
C THR A 334 36.85 -30.59 -34.94
N LEU A 335 38.15 -30.46 -34.62
CA LEU A 335 38.62 -29.55 -33.59
C LEU A 335 38.94 -28.13 -34.11
N GLN A 336 38.73 -27.88 -35.41
CA GLN A 336 39.07 -26.59 -36.04
C GLN A 336 37.83 -25.70 -36.24
N PRO A 337 37.94 -24.41 -35.91
CA PRO A 337 36.90 -23.43 -36.21
C PRO A 337 36.84 -23.17 -37.73
N LEU A 338 35.66 -22.84 -38.24
CA LEU A 338 35.43 -22.45 -39.61
C LEU A 338 36.17 -21.11 -39.90
N HIS A 339 37.07 -21.09 -40.92
CA HIS A 339 37.75 -19.86 -41.34
C HIS A 339 36.85 -18.98 -42.23
N SER A 340 37.15 -17.70 -42.30
CA SER A 340 36.31 -16.70 -42.99
C SER A 340 36.20 -16.93 -44.48
N GLU A 341 37.12 -17.66 -45.08
CA GLU A 341 37.13 -18.00 -46.50
C GLU A 341 36.41 -19.33 -46.81
N ASP A 342 36.06 -20.09 -45.80
CA ASP A 342 35.34 -21.34 -45.97
C ASP A 342 33.90 -21.02 -46.39
N VAL A 343 33.62 -21.32 -47.63
CA VAL A 343 32.28 -21.30 -48.21
C VAL A 343 31.70 -22.69 -48.00
N LEU A 344 30.45 -22.78 -47.53
CA LEU A 344 29.69 -24.02 -47.52
C LEU A 344 29.43 -24.47 -48.99
N ASN A 345 30.46 -24.63 -49.74
CA ASN A 345 30.45 -25.09 -51.08
C ASN A 345 31.61 -26.06 -51.24
N ARG A 346 31.46 -27.29 -50.82
CA ARG A 346 32.35 -28.31 -51.27
C ARG A 346 31.98 -28.58 -52.71
N ASN A 347 32.67 -27.96 -53.63
CA ASN A 347 32.72 -28.33 -55.02
C ASN A 347 33.29 -29.75 -55.16
N GLY A 348 32.47 -30.67 -54.83
CA GLY A 348 32.73 -32.05 -55.14
C GLY A 348 31.43 -32.62 -55.69
N THR A 349 31.41 -33.00 -56.92
CA THR A 349 30.47 -33.90 -57.53
C THR A 349 30.03 -34.97 -56.53
N LEU A 350 29.01 -34.68 -55.77
CA LEU A 350 28.31 -35.67 -54.96
C LEU A 350 27.08 -36.05 -55.73
N GLU A 351 27.24 -37.16 -56.43
CA GLU A 351 26.14 -38.01 -56.86
C GLU A 351 25.18 -38.18 -55.72
N HIS A 352 23.92 -37.95 -56.00
CA HIS A 352 22.81 -38.03 -55.04
C HIS A 352 22.85 -39.35 -54.23
N LYS A 353 23.35 -39.25 -52.99
CA LYS A 353 22.90 -40.11 -51.91
C LYS A 353 21.77 -39.42 -51.16
N LYS A 354 20.55 -39.86 -51.37
CA LYS A 354 19.34 -39.41 -50.78
C LYS A 354 19.25 -39.48 -49.20
N ASP A 355 20.28 -40.07 -48.60
CA ASP A 355 20.30 -40.44 -47.17
C ASP A 355 21.49 -39.87 -46.37
N ALA A 356 22.17 -38.81 -46.86
CA ALA A 356 23.21 -38.17 -46.07
C ALA A 356 22.58 -37.34 -44.96
N ALA A 357 22.89 -37.66 -43.71
CA ALA A 357 22.47 -36.89 -42.55
C ALA A 357 22.91 -35.41 -42.69
N PRO A 358 22.05 -34.43 -42.40
CA PRO A 358 22.38 -33.02 -42.57
C PRO A 358 23.63 -32.66 -41.74
N GLU A 359 24.51 -31.79 -42.29
CA GLU A 359 25.71 -31.30 -41.63
C GLU A 359 25.40 -30.76 -40.26
N ALA A 360 26.25 -31.00 -39.28
CA ALA A 360 26.05 -30.66 -37.90
C ALA A 360 27.14 -29.70 -37.38
N TRP A 361 26.73 -28.58 -36.82
CA TRP A 361 27.61 -27.50 -36.36
C TRP A 361 27.30 -27.10 -34.93
N VAL A 362 28.32 -26.68 -34.16
CA VAL A 362 28.18 -26.15 -32.82
C VAL A 362 28.46 -24.63 -32.85
N LEU A 363 27.48 -23.87 -32.40
CA LEU A 363 27.63 -22.42 -32.23
C LEU A 363 28.23 -22.13 -30.83
N ARG A 364 29.37 -21.46 -30.81
CA ARG A 364 30.06 -21.07 -29.56
C ARG A 364 30.28 -19.57 -29.49
N ALA A 365 30.31 -18.99 -28.28
CA ALA A 365 30.67 -17.61 -28.06
C ALA A 365 32.21 -17.47 -28.10
N VAL A 366 32.69 -16.40 -28.77
CA VAL A 366 34.11 -16.03 -28.73
C VAL A 366 34.43 -15.47 -27.36
N PRO A 367 35.51 -15.92 -26.70
CA PRO A 367 35.91 -15.36 -25.40
C PRO A 367 36.18 -13.84 -25.45
N LEU A 368 35.85 -13.15 -24.42
CA LEU A 368 36.04 -11.71 -24.28
C LEU A 368 36.97 -11.39 -23.10
N ASP A 369 37.74 -10.31 -23.22
CA ASP A 369 38.58 -9.84 -22.12
C ASP A 369 37.82 -8.94 -21.12
N THR A 370 36.73 -8.35 -21.58
CA THR A 370 35.86 -7.52 -20.75
C THR A 370 34.40 -7.68 -21.14
N GLU A 371 33.52 -7.65 -20.16
CA GLU A 371 32.08 -7.74 -20.39
C GLU A 371 31.28 -6.95 -19.34
N VAL A 372 30.02 -6.62 -19.63
CA VAL A 372 29.12 -5.96 -18.68
C VAL A 372 28.19 -6.99 -18.05
N LEU A 373 28.40 -7.23 -16.76
CA LEU A 373 27.54 -8.13 -15.96
C LEU A 373 26.37 -7.34 -15.36
N LYS A 374 25.18 -7.90 -15.45
CA LYS A 374 23.98 -7.39 -14.78
C LYS A 374 23.78 -8.13 -13.47
N VAL A 375 23.94 -7.39 -12.36
CA VAL A 375 23.71 -7.91 -11.00
C VAL A 375 22.39 -7.39 -10.49
N TYR A 376 21.51 -8.29 -10.08
CA TYR A 376 20.22 -7.99 -9.50
C TYR A 376 20.37 -7.81 -8.00
N ALA A 377 19.95 -6.66 -7.50
CA ALA A 377 20.00 -6.35 -6.08
C ALA A 377 18.58 -6.16 -5.56
N CYS A 378 18.02 -7.18 -4.95
CA CYS A 378 16.61 -7.23 -4.51
C CYS A 378 16.28 -6.26 -3.38
N TRP A 379 17.28 -5.82 -2.64
CA TRP A 379 17.14 -4.85 -1.55
C TRP A 379 17.15 -3.40 -2.03
N LEU A 380 17.40 -3.17 -3.33
CA LEU A 380 17.32 -1.86 -3.94
C LEU A 380 15.89 -1.41 -4.12
N LYS A 381 15.56 -0.31 -3.48
CA LYS A 381 14.25 0.33 -3.59
C LYS A 381 14.24 1.43 -4.66
N THR A 382 14.99 1.25 -5.74
CA THR A 382 15.19 2.28 -6.77
C THR A 382 14.27 2.19 -7.96
N GLY A 383 13.43 1.15 -8.05
CA GLY A 383 12.70 0.83 -9.28
C GLY A 383 13.57 0.24 -10.39
N LEU A 384 14.88 0.16 -10.18
CA LEU A 384 15.81 -0.53 -11.06
C LEU A 384 15.88 -2.00 -10.68
N SER A 385 15.86 -2.85 -11.67
CA SER A 385 15.91 -4.30 -11.44
C SER A 385 17.33 -4.82 -11.24
N HIS A 386 18.33 -4.10 -11.72
CA HIS A 386 19.73 -4.50 -11.70
C HIS A 386 20.69 -3.31 -11.84
N ALA A 387 21.91 -3.49 -11.37
CA ALA A 387 23.04 -2.65 -11.72
C ALA A 387 23.88 -3.33 -12.82
N SER A 388 24.54 -2.54 -13.65
CA SER A 388 25.46 -2.99 -14.69
C SER A 388 26.89 -2.73 -14.26
N ILE A 389 27.70 -3.78 -14.14
CA ILE A 389 29.08 -3.73 -13.67
C ILE A 389 29.99 -4.23 -14.79
N SER A 390 31.05 -3.51 -15.09
CA SER A 390 32.07 -3.93 -16.06
C SER A 390 33.01 -4.93 -15.41
N ILE A 391 33.12 -6.13 -15.99
CA ILE A 391 34.00 -7.19 -15.48
C ILE A 391 35.11 -7.50 -16.48
N SER A 392 36.26 -7.91 -15.98
CA SER A 392 37.44 -8.32 -16.73
C SER A 392 37.93 -9.67 -16.26
N ARG A 393 39.00 -10.19 -16.86
CA ARG A 393 39.64 -11.45 -16.48
C ARG A 393 40.10 -11.50 -15.00
N SER A 394 40.33 -10.34 -14.39
CA SER A 394 40.74 -10.24 -13.00
C SER A 394 39.59 -9.96 -12.03
N SER A 395 38.37 -9.81 -12.54
CA SER A 395 37.22 -9.46 -11.70
C SER A 395 36.72 -10.65 -10.90
N THR A 396 36.90 -10.61 -9.60
CA THR A 396 36.39 -11.59 -8.64
C THR A 396 34.99 -11.22 -8.18
N VAL A 397 34.28 -12.18 -7.60
CA VAL A 397 32.97 -11.96 -6.96
C VAL A 397 33.04 -10.82 -5.93
N ASP A 398 34.08 -10.80 -5.08
CA ASP A 398 34.24 -9.76 -4.06
C ASP A 398 34.47 -8.38 -4.68
N SER A 399 35.24 -8.30 -5.77
CA SER A 399 35.46 -7.02 -6.47
C SER A 399 34.16 -6.46 -7.07
N VAL A 400 33.35 -7.34 -7.64
CA VAL A 400 32.04 -6.98 -8.21
C VAL A 400 31.05 -6.57 -7.14
N LEU A 401 31.03 -7.22 -5.99
CA LEU A 401 30.19 -6.84 -4.85
C LEU A 401 30.58 -5.45 -4.31
N LYS A 402 31.91 -5.15 -4.21
CA LYS A 402 32.39 -3.83 -3.79
C LYS A 402 31.97 -2.74 -4.78
N GLU A 403 32.19 -2.96 -6.06
CA GLU A 403 31.78 -1.99 -7.10
C GLU A 403 30.27 -1.78 -7.12
N LEU A 404 29.49 -2.87 -6.97
CA LEU A 404 28.05 -2.80 -6.84
C LEU A 404 27.65 -1.88 -5.67
N LEU A 405 28.23 -2.08 -4.50
CA LEU A 405 27.92 -1.29 -3.32
C LEU A 405 28.25 0.19 -3.49
N VAL A 406 29.38 0.51 -4.12
CA VAL A 406 29.76 1.88 -4.45
C VAL A 406 28.76 2.52 -5.41
N GLN A 407 28.38 1.84 -6.50
CA GLN A 407 27.34 2.32 -7.42
C GLN A 407 26.00 2.57 -6.72
N LEU A 408 25.74 1.85 -5.62
CA LEU A 408 24.56 1.97 -4.80
C LEU A 408 24.69 2.97 -3.64
N GLY A 409 25.81 3.70 -3.57
CA GLY A 409 26.10 4.69 -2.52
C GLY A 409 26.35 4.10 -1.14
N ARG A 410 26.75 2.80 -1.05
CA ARG A 410 27.14 2.13 0.20
C ARG A 410 28.66 2.06 0.35
N GLN A 411 29.13 1.74 1.55
CA GLN A 411 30.55 1.60 1.79
C GLN A 411 31.06 0.24 1.30
N GLU A 412 32.26 0.20 0.73
CA GLU A 412 32.91 -1.05 0.27
C GLU A 412 33.08 -2.09 1.39
N LYS A 413 33.26 -1.63 2.63
CA LYS A 413 33.39 -2.50 3.83
C LYS A 413 32.17 -3.37 4.07
N ASP A 414 31.02 -2.99 3.52
CA ASP A 414 29.77 -3.76 3.66
C ASP A 414 29.78 -5.02 2.78
N SER A 415 30.73 -5.18 1.85
CA SER A 415 30.76 -6.33 0.90
C SER A 415 30.79 -7.68 1.60
N SER A 416 31.42 -7.77 2.78
CA SER A 416 31.48 -8.99 3.60
C SER A 416 30.08 -9.49 4.04
N ASN A 417 29.10 -8.61 4.06
CA ASN A 417 27.72 -8.91 4.45
C ASN A 417 26.85 -9.41 3.28
N PHE A 418 27.41 -9.51 2.09
CA PHE A 418 26.69 -9.91 0.89
C PHE A 418 27.28 -11.16 0.24
N ASN A 419 26.40 -11.92 -0.44
CA ASN A 419 26.74 -13.00 -1.33
C ASN A 419 26.31 -12.67 -2.75
N LEU A 420 27.08 -13.14 -3.74
CA LEU A 420 26.62 -13.19 -5.11
C LEU A 420 26.09 -14.60 -5.40
N VAL A 421 24.85 -14.67 -5.86
CA VAL A 421 24.15 -15.93 -6.11
C VAL A 421 23.87 -16.06 -7.61
N GLU A 422 24.40 -17.11 -8.22
CA GLU A 422 24.01 -17.53 -9.54
C GLU A 422 22.65 -18.21 -9.49
N VAL A 423 21.73 -17.81 -10.34
CA VAL A 423 20.39 -18.40 -10.46
C VAL A 423 20.12 -18.82 -11.88
N HIS A 424 19.98 -20.10 -12.08
CA HIS A 424 19.56 -20.65 -13.34
C HIS A 424 18.06 -20.95 -13.32
N MET A 425 17.33 -20.36 -14.26
CA MET A 425 15.87 -20.50 -14.36
C MET A 425 15.50 -21.63 -15.31
N GLY A 426 15.56 -22.86 -14.83
CA GLY A 426 15.19 -24.04 -15.58
C GLY A 426 13.68 -24.17 -15.84
N SER A 427 13.29 -25.11 -16.67
CA SER A 427 11.89 -25.34 -17.07
C SER A 427 11.01 -25.87 -15.93
N LYS A 428 11.57 -26.64 -15.03
CA LYS A 428 10.86 -27.30 -13.93
C LYS A 428 11.19 -26.70 -12.58
N GLN A 429 12.41 -26.20 -12.43
CA GLN A 429 12.90 -25.67 -11.14
C GLN A 429 13.90 -24.54 -11.35
N VAL A 430 14.07 -23.73 -10.31
CA VAL A 430 15.08 -22.68 -10.24
C VAL A 430 16.26 -23.24 -9.45
N LEU A 431 17.41 -23.37 -10.09
CA LEU A 431 18.66 -23.78 -9.46
C LEU A 431 19.40 -22.53 -9.00
N ARG A 432 20.02 -22.60 -7.82
CA ARG A 432 20.81 -21.51 -7.26
C ARG A 432 22.13 -22.03 -6.71
N GLN A 433 23.18 -21.23 -6.92
CA GLN A 433 24.51 -21.49 -6.39
C GLN A 433 25.07 -20.21 -5.80
N VAL A 434 25.53 -20.27 -4.57
CA VAL A 434 26.28 -19.16 -3.96
C VAL A 434 27.71 -19.25 -4.48
N LEU A 435 28.20 -18.14 -5.05
CA LEU A 435 29.56 -18.05 -5.57
C LEU A 435 30.52 -17.69 -4.44
N THR A 436 31.75 -18.20 -4.52
CA THR A 436 32.80 -17.84 -3.55
C THR A 436 33.42 -16.49 -3.91
N GLY A 437 33.95 -15.77 -2.91
CA GLY A 437 34.47 -14.42 -3.13
C GLY A 437 35.63 -14.33 -4.14
N GLU A 438 36.40 -15.39 -4.28
CA GLU A 438 37.58 -15.49 -5.14
C GLU A 438 37.28 -15.96 -6.59
N GLU A 439 36.06 -16.46 -6.85
CA GLU A 439 35.69 -16.92 -8.19
C GLU A 439 35.79 -15.80 -9.22
N LEU A 440 36.39 -16.12 -10.38
CA LEU A 440 36.53 -15.20 -11.53
C LEU A 440 35.24 -15.22 -12.35
N LEU A 441 34.56 -14.10 -12.41
CA LEU A 441 33.22 -14.03 -13.00
C LEU A 441 33.22 -14.17 -14.51
N LEU A 442 34.23 -13.68 -15.19
CA LEU A 442 34.31 -13.82 -16.65
C LEU A 442 34.48 -15.29 -17.06
N ASP A 443 35.35 -16.03 -16.35
CA ASP A 443 35.55 -17.46 -16.58
C ASP A 443 34.26 -18.25 -16.33
N LYS A 444 33.52 -17.87 -15.29
CA LYS A 444 32.21 -18.46 -14.97
C LYS A 444 31.19 -18.23 -16.08
N LEU A 445 31.15 -17.02 -16.67
CA LEU A 445 30.27 -16.74 -17.82
C LEU A 445 30.65 -17.53 -19.06
N GLU A 446 31.96 -17.69 -19.31
CA GLU A 446 32.44 -18.52 -20.41
C GLU A 446 32.09 -19.98 -20.22
N GLU A 447 32.23 -20.52 -18.99
CA GLU A 447 31.82 -21.88 -18.64
C GLU A 447 30.35 -22.12 -18.95
N ILE A 448 29.45 -21.25 -18.50
CA ILE A 448 28.01 -21.36 -18.76
C ILE A 448 27.72 -21.30 -20.23
N ARG A 449 28.40 -20.45 -21.01
CA ARG A 449 28.23 -20.34 -22.47
C ARG A 449 28.71 -21.55 -23.23
N LYS A 450 29.82 -22.17 -22.80
CA LYS A 450 30.30 -23.43 -23.35
C LYS A 450 29.25 -24.52 -23.22
N VAL A 451 28.56 -24.56 -22.09
CA VAL A 451 27.47 -25.54 -21.90
C VAL A 451 26.29 -25.26 -22.84
N SER A 452 25.77 -24.03 -22.84
CA SER A 452 24.69 -23.62 -23.72
C SER A 452 24.53 -22.10 -23.74
N LEU A 453 24.48 -21.52 -24.94
CA LEU A 453 24.22 -20.08 -25.09
C LEU A 453 22.83 -19.68 -24.57
N ARG A 454 21.85 -20.56 -24.67
CA ARG A 454 20.52 -20.34 -24.11
C ARG A 454 20.50 -20.42 -22.60
N GLN A 455 21.32 -21.30 -22.01
CA GLN A 455 21.45 -21.40 -20.57
C GLN A 455 22.01 -20.09 -20.00
N MET A 456 22.99 -19.48 -20.61
CA MET A 456 23.50 -18.18 -20.25
C MET A 456 22.37 -17.14 -20.21
N ASN A 457 21.49 -17.12 -21.19
CA ASN A 457 20.34 -16.24 -21.21
C ASN A 457 19.31 -16.51 -20.10
N GLN A 458 19.30 -17.71 -19.52
CA GLN A 458 18.44 -18.11 -18.43
C GLN A 458 19.11 -17.95 -17.07
N THR A 459 20.38 -17.59 -17.03
CA THR A 459 21.15 -17.38 -15.80
C THR A 459 21.13 -15.91 -15.38
N ARG A 460 21.03 -15.65 -14.09
CA ARG A 460 21.07 -14.32 -13.47
C ARG A 460 21.92 -14.36 -12.22
N PHE A 461 22.49 -13.20 -11.90
CA PHE A 461 23.31 -13.03 -10.72
C PHE A 461 22.59 -12.09 -9.75
N TYR A 462 22.37 -12.53 -8.53
CA TYR A 462 21.72 -11.78 -7.47
C TYR A 462 22.70 -11.49 -6.35
N ALA A 463 22.78 -10.20 -5.96
CA ALA A 463 23.38 -9.88 -4.67
C ALA A 463 22.33 -10.10 -3.58
N THR A 464 22.68 -10.87 -2.56
CA THR A 464 21.82 -11.17 -1.41
C THR A 464 22.58 -10.88 -0.13
N GLU A 465 21.88 -10.37 0.87
CA GLU A 465 22.47 -10.10 2.17
C GLU A 465 22.67 -11.43 2.93
N LYS A 466 23.87 -11.62 3.53
CA LYS A 466 24.11 -12.74 4.45
C LYS A 466 23.20 -12.53 5.65
N SER A 467 22.28 -13.43 5.90
CA SER A 467 21.29 -13.31 6.96
C SER A 467 21.93 -13.46 8.35
N ASN A 468 22.51 -12.37 8.85
CA ASN A 468 22.87 -12.20 10.25
C ASN A 468 21.96 -11.17 10.94
N HIS A 469 20.82 -10.81 10.34
CA HIS A 469 19.90 -9.93 11.01
C HIS A 469 19.18 -10.68 12.12
N VAL A 470 19.35 -10.18 13.33
CA VAL A 470 18.45 -10.52 14.44
C VAL A 470 17.03 -10.21 13.99
N ILE A 471 16.23 -11.24 13.86
CA ILE A 471 14.82 -11.10 13.50
C ILE A 471 14.11 -10.50 14.69
N GLU A 472 13.54 -9.33 14.53
CA GLU A 472 12.73 -8.68 15.56
C GLU A 472 11.37 -8.31 14.97
N VAL A 473 10.33 -9.00 15.43
CA VAL A 473 8.95 -8.70 15.06
C VAL A 473 8.27 -8.05 16.24
N SER A 474 7.75 -6.84 16.07
CA SER A 474 6.96 -6.15 17.07
C SER A 474 5.47 -6.37 16.83
N LEU A 475 4.78 -7.00 17.81
CA LEU A 475 3.34 -7.20 17.81
C LEU A 475 2.69 -6.39 18.92
N LEU A 476 1.76 -5.53 18.57
CA LEU A 476 0.88 -4.86 19.53
C LEU A 476 -0.30 -5.79 19.82
N ILE A 477 -0.50 -6.15 21.07
CA ILE A 477 -1.64 -6.91 21.55
C ILE A 477 -2.50 -5.98 22.41
N GLY A 478 -3.74 -5.76 22.01
CA GLY A 478 -4.73 -4.96 22.73
C GLY A 478 -5.94 -5.78 23.14
N GLY A 479 -6.82 -5.20 23.97
CA GLY A 479 -7.98 -5.87 24.52
C GLY A 479 -7.72 -6.59 25.86
N LEU A 480 -6.54 -6.35 26.45
CA LEU A 480 -6.17 -6.86 27.76
C LEU A 480 -6.84 -6.03 28.88
N PRO A 481 -6.95 -6.57 30.10
CA PRO A 481 -7.42 -5.81 31.25
C PRO A 481 -6.59 -4.55 31.50
N LEU A 482 -7.20 -3.54 32.10
CA LEU A 482 -6.57 -2.25 32.32
C LEU A 482 -5.70 -2.26 33.58
N LEU A 483 -4.64 -1.45 33.56
CA LEU A 483 -3.83 -1.06 34.71
C LEU A 483 -3.20 -2.22 35.52
N LEU A 484 -2.92 -3.33 34.87
CA LEU A 484 -2.21 -4.44 35.50
C LEU A 484 -0.71 -4.17 35.60
N PRO A 485 -0.01 -4.75 36.62
CA PRO A 485 1.44 -4.77 36.70
C PRO A 485 2.04 -5.64 35.58
N ARG A 486 3.36 -5.46 35.35
CA ARG A 486 4.08 -6.15 34.25
C ARG A 486 4.03 -7.67 34.36
N GLU A 487 4.15 -8.15 35.56
CA GLU A 487 4.15 -9.57 35.88
C GLU A 487 2.83 -10.23 35.48
N GLU A 488 1.70 -9.61 35.79
CA GLU A 488 0.38 -10.12 35.45
C GLU A 488 0.14 -10.07 33.93
N TYR A 489 0.57 -9.00 33.23
CA TYR A 489 0.54 -9.00 31.76
C TYR A 489 1.38 -10.11 31.16
N THR A 490 2.56 -10.39 31.74
CA THR A 490 3.43 -11.48 31.28
C THR A 490 2.77 -12.83 31.48
N GLN A 491 2.11 -13.03 32.62
CA GLN A 491 1.37 -14.25 32.93
C GLN A 491 0.19 -14.44 31.97
N LEU A 492 -0.64 -13.41 31.75
CA LEU A 492 -1.76 -13.46 30.80
C LEU A 492 -1.31 -13.80 29.37
N VAL A 493 -0.24 -13.19 28.91
CA VAL A 493 0.35 -13.48 27.59
C VAL A 493 0.86 -14.92 27.54
N GLN A 494 1.47 -15.41 28.61
CA GLN A 494 1.94 -16.80 28.69
C GLN A 494 0.77 -17.81 28.70
N GLU A 495 -0.25 -17.57 29.49
CA GLU A 495 -1.41 -18.46 29.64
C GLU A 495 -2.24 -18.55 28.36
N HIS A 496 -2.57 -17.38 27.77
CA HIS A 496 -3.50 -17.35 26.65
C HIS A 496 -2.81 -17.52 25.30
N LEU A 497 -1.56 -17.10 25.14
CA LEU A 497 -0.83 -17.17 23.87
C LEU A 497 0.28 -18.22 23.86
N SER A 498 0.52 -18.91 24.99
CA SER A 498 1.53 -19.97 25.13
C SER A 498 2.88 -19.60 24.51
N VAL A 499 3.33 -18.36 24.76
CA VAL A 499 4.53 -17.81 24.14
C VAL A 499 5.80 -18.52 24.62
N LYS A 500 6.78 -18.66 23.75
CA LYS A 500 8.11 -19.15 24.09
C LYS A 500 8.91 -18.04 24.75
N SER A 501 9.05 -18.07 26.06
CA SER A 501 9.65 -16.99 26.87
C SER A 501 11.07 -16.58 26.45
N HIS A 502 11.83 -17.48 25.84
CA HIS A 502 13.18 -17.20 25.31
C HIS A 502 13.16 -16.46 23.94
N LEU A 503 12.01 -16.43 23.25
CA LEU A 503 11.82 -15.76 21.96
C LEU A 503 10.96 -14.50 22.03
N VAL A 504 10.22 -14.32 23.14
CA VAL A 504 9.20 -13.27 23.26
C VAL A 504 9.44 -12.44 24.52
N THR A 505 9.52 -11.14 24.35
CA THR A 505 9.64 -10.19 25.47
C THR A 505 8.59 -9.08 25.34
N ILE A 506 8.11 -8.56 26.46
CA ILE A 506 7.26 -7.37 26.48
C ILE A 506 8.18 -6.14 26.42
N SER A 507 8.15 -5.41 25.31
CA SER A 507 8.96 -4.21 25.13
C SER A 507 8.29 -2.96 25.70
N HIS A 508 6.99 -2.79 25.47
CA HIS A 508 6.23 -1.63 25.93
C HIS A 508 4.87 -2.05 26.51
N MET A 509 4.40 -1.30 27.49
CA MET A 509 3.10 -1.50 28.13
C MET A 509 2.30 -0.21 28.09
N TYR A 510 1.01 -0.34 27.82
CA TYR A 510 0.02 0.72 27.79
C TYR A 510 -1.16 0.32 28.70
N GLY A 511 -0.93 0.30 30.01
CA GLY A 511 -1.89 -0.21 30.99
C GLY A 511 -3.24 0.52 30.93
N SER A 512 -3.25 1.84 30.76
CA SER A 512 -4.47 2.62 30.58
C SER A 512 -5.25 2.30 29.30
N GLN A 513 -4.62 1.61 28.34
CA GLN A 513 -5.23 1.17 27.08
C GLN A 513 -5.41 -0.34 27.01
N GLY A 514 -5.03 -1.09 28.06
CA GLY A 514 -5.07 -2.55 28.05
C GLY A 514 -4.28 -3.16 26.90
N ALA A 515 -3.06 -2.68 26.66
CA ALA A 515 -2.26 -3.13 25.54
C ALA A 515 -0.78 -3.29 25.90
N VAL A 516 -0.14 -4.28 25.26
CA VAL A 516 1.30 -4.52 25.34
C VAL A 516 1.91 -4.66 23.96
N VAL A 517 3.21 -4.38 23.84
CA VAL A 517 3.97 -4.64 22.63
C VAL A 517 4.96 -5.76 22.91
N LEU A 518 4.79 -6.85 22.18
CA LEU A 518 5.68 -7.99 22.22
C LEU A 518 6.78 -7.85 21.17
N GLN A 519 8.00 -8.09 21.55
CA GLN A 519 9.16 -8.21 20.67
C GLN A 519 9.52 -9.68 20.54
N ILE A 520 9.51 -10.19 19.31
CA ILE A 520 9.64 -11.61 19.02
C ILE A 520 10.80 -11.82 18.06
N SER A 521 11.77 -12.67 18.45
CA SER A 521 13.00 -12.91 17.70
C SER A 521 12.90 -14.03 16.65
N CYS A 522 11.68 -14.51 16.35
CA CYS A 522 11.44 -15.58 15.38
C CYS A 522 10.17 -15.32 14.57
N PHE A 523 10.25 -15.39 13.23
CA PHE A 523 9.08 -15.17 12.36
C PHE A 523 7.96 -16.20 12.56
N SER A 524 8.29 -17.47 12.69
CA SER A 524 7.30 -18.53 12.89
C SER A 524 6.58 -18.39 14.22
N GLU A 525 7.29 -17.99 15.28
CA GLU A 525 6.67 -17.71 16.57
C GLU A 525 5.80 -16.45 16.51
N ALA A 526 6.26 -15.40 15.83
CA ALA A 526 5.48 -14.19 15.65
C ALA A 526 4.17 -14.45 14.89
N GLU A 527 4.22 -15.27 13.83
CA GLU A 527 3.03 -15.67 13.07
C GLU A 527 2.08 -16.50 13.94
N ARG A 528 2.58 -17.47 14.69
CA ARG A 528 1.80 -18.30 15.60
C ARG A 528 1.08 -17.44 16.65
N VAL A 529 1.84 -16.56 17.32
CA VAL A 529 1.29 -15.64 18.34
C VAL A 529 0.26 -14.70 17.73
N TYR A 530 0.54 -14.16 16.54
CA TYR A 530 -0.41 -13.31 15.82
C TYR A 530 -1.73 -14.01 15.53
N MET A 531 -1.69 -15.21 14.98
CA MET A 531 -2.90 -15.98 14.64
C MET A 531 -3.65 -16.37 15.89
N LEU A 532 -2.96 -16.85 16.90
CA LEU A 532 -3.58 -17.27 18.17
C LEU A 532 -4.24 -16.07 18.88
N ALA A 533 -3.56 -14.94 18.99
CA ALA A 533 -4.12 -13.73 19.61
C ALA A 533 -5.39 -13.25 18.92
N LYS A 534 -5.45 -13.38 17.60
CA LYS A 534 -6.63 -13.00 16.83
C LYS A 534 -7.87 -13.84 17.17
N ASP A 535 -7.68 -15.10 17.56
CA ASP A 535 -8.73 -16.04 17.86
C ASP A 535 -9.01 -16.18 19.38
N THR A 536 -8.24 -15.45 20.21
CA THR A 536 -8.30 -15.50 21.67
C THR A 536 -9.10 -14.33 22.24
N ALA A 537 -9.92 -14.59 23.25
CA ALA A 537 -10.59 -13.59 24.07
C ALA A 537 -10.10 -13.67 25.52
N VAL A 538 -9.87 -12.53 26.15
CA VAL A 538 -9.48 -12.40 27.56
C VAL A 538 -10.54 -11.57 28.29
N CYS A 539 -11.04 -12.07 29.41
CA CYS A 539 -12.13 -11.42 30.16
C CYS A 539 -13.33 -11.03 29.28
N GLY A 540 -13.72 -11.89 28.33
CA GLY A 540 -14.84 -11.64 27.42
C GLY A 540 -14.56 -10.65 26.28
N LYS A 541 -13.37 -10.08 26.20
CA LYS A 541 -12.96 -9.17 25.10
C LYS A 541 -12.03 -9.89 24.12
N GLN A 542 -12.35 -9.82 22.84
CA GLN A 542 -11.50 -10.32 21.77
C GLN A 542 -10.19 -9.54 21.74
N LEU A 543 -9.07 -10.24 21.72
CA LEU A 543 -7.77 -9.59 21.56
C LEU A 543 -7.62 -8.98 20.15
N THR A 544 -6.99 -7.85 20.10
CA THR A 544 -6.58 -7.22 18.84
C THR A 544 -5.08 -7.39 18.67
N THR A 545 -4.62 -7.71 17.46
CA THR A 545 -3.19 -7.88 17.19
C THR A 545 -2.78 -7.17 15.91
N LEU A 546 -1.69 -6.45 15.99
CA LEU A 546 -1.14 -5.66 14.87
C LEU A 546 0.38 -5.81 14.82
N VAL A 547 0.90 -5.98 13.63
CA VAL A 547 2.34 -5.89 13.38
C VAL A 547 2.74 -4.43 13.29
N ILE A 548 3.70 -4.02 14.11
CA ILE A 548 4.14 -2.63 14.20
C ILE A 548 5.51 -2.47 13.54
N PRO A 549 5.65 -1.58 12.53
CA PRO A 549 6.95 -1.23 11.98
C PRO A 549 7.73 -0.32 12.93
N HIS A 550 9.04 -0.35 12.85
CA HIS A 550 9.91 0.58 13.56
C HIS A 550 10.33 1.74 12.64
N ILE A 551 10.17 2.98 13.11
CA ILE A 551 10.62 4.17 12.37
C ILE A 551 12.03 4.54 12.84
N LEU A 552 12.96 4.53 11.91
CA LEU A 552 14.33 5.00 12.12
C LEU A 552 14.34 6.54 12.04
N HIS A 553 14.08 7.22 13.15
CA HIS A 553 13.97 8.68 13.23
C HIS A 553 15.26 9.40 12.81
N ASN A 554 16.42 8.78 13.00
CA ASN A 554 17.72 9.30 12.63
C ASN A 554 17.93 9.39 11.10
N LYS A 555 17.12 8.68 10.32
CA LYS A 555 17.10 8.76 8.84
C LYS A 555 16.11 9.77 8.30
N LEU A 556 15.33 10.45 9.15
CA LEU A 556 14.44 11.51 8.72
C LEU A 556 15.23 12.76 8.32
N ALA A 557 14.85 13.39 7.22
CA ALA A 557 15.46 14.64 6.79
C ALA A 557 15.22 15.74 7.83
N LYS A 558 16.21 16.65 8.00
CA LYS A 558 16.05 17.83 8.84
C LYS A 558 14.86 18.66 8.32
N GLY A 559 13.88 18.91 9.19
CA GLY A 559 12.65 19.65 8.83
C GLY A 559 11.50 18.78 8.33
N ALA A 560 11.65 17.48 8.14
CA ALA A 560 10.53 16.58 7.86
C ALA A 560 9.51 16.59 9.01
N CYS A 561 8.23 16.65 8.66
CA CYS A 561 7.11 16.60 9.58
C CYS A 561 6.05 15.62 9.06
N PRO A 562 6.31 14.30 9.15
CA PRO A 562 5.42 13.31 8.58
C PRO A 562 4.01 13.41 9.15
N MET A 563 3.00 13.09 8.33
CA MET A 563 1.59 13.10 8.72
C MET A 563 1.19 11.71 9.23
N LEU A 564 0.70 11.62 10.47
CA LEU A 564 0.05 10.43 11.01
C LEU A 564 -1.45 10.53 10.80
N VAL A 565 -2.04 9.59 10.06
CA VAL A 565 -3.45 9.65 9.66
C VAL A 565 -4.25 8.55 10.33
N PHE A 566 -5.29 8.91 11.04
CA PHE A 566 -6.28 8.01 11.60
C PHE A 566 -7.59 8.11 10.84
N VAL A 567 -8.09 6.99 10.36
CA VAL A 567 -9.33 6.95 9.58
C VAL A 567 -10.34 6.00 10.21
N ASN A 568 -11.54 6.50 10.45
CA ASN A 568 -12.68 5.66 10.79
C ASN A 568 -13.37 5.22 9.47
N PRO A 569 -13.22 3.97 9.03
CA PRO A 569 -13.72 3.52 7.73
C PRO A 569 -15.25 3.47 7.66
N LYS A 570 -15.93 3.39 8.81
CA LYS A 570 -17.40 3.33 8.90
C LYS A 570 -18.04 4.71 8.86
N SER A 571 -17.28 5.78 9.12
CA SER A 571 -17.81 7.14 9.16
C SER A 571 -18.23 7.65 7.78
N GLY A 572 -19.23 8.54 7.78
CA GLY A 572 -19.69 9.24 6.57
C GLY A 572 -20.35 8.34 5.53
N GLY A 573 -21.04 7.27 5.92
CA GLY A 573 -21.65 6.33 4.97
C GLY A 573 -20.59 5.62 4.12
N MET A 574 -19.56 5.09 4.76
CA MET A 574 -18.40 4.41 4.15
C MET A 574 -17.40 5.29 3.39
N LYS A 575 -17.55 6.63 3.37
CA LYS A 575 -16.55 7.55 2.80
C LYS A 575 -15.19 7.44 3.47
N GLY A 576 -15.15 7.07 4.76
CA GLY A 576 -13.92 6.77 5.47
C GLY A 576 -13.08 5.67 4.79
N ARG A 577 -13.73 4.63 4.24
CA ARG A 577 -13.03 3.56 3.50
C ARG A 577 -12.37 4.09 2.22
N GLU A 578 -13.03 4.99 1.52
CA GLU A 578 -12.48 5.65 0.34
C GLU A 578 -11.26 6.51 0.68
N LEU A 579 -11.37 7.31 1.76
CA LEU A 579 -10.26 8.13 2.24
C LEU A 579 -9.07 7.29 2.72
N LEU A 580 -9.32 6.20 3.47
CA LEU A 580 -8.29 5.27 3.88
C LEU A 580 -7.48 4.76 2.68
N TYR A 581 -8.18 4.37 1.63
CA TYR A 581 -7.57 3.91 0.39
C TYR A 581 -6.78 5.02 -0.32
N ASN A 582 -7.36 6.21 -0.46
CA ASN A 582 -6.73 7.32 -1.16
C ASN A 582 -5.52 7.88 -0.41
N PHE A 583 -5.58 8.02 0.92
CA PHE A 583 -4.43 8.45 1.70
C PHE A 583 -3.29 7.43 1.70
N ARG A 584 -3.61 6.13 1.69
CA ARG A 584 -2.58 5.09 1.52
C ARG A 584 -1.91 5.13 0.15
N LYS A 585 -2.53 5.74 -0.86
CA LYS A 585 -1.89 6.00 -2.16
C LYS A 585 -0.98 7.22 -2.13
N LEU A 586 -1.38 8.26 -1.44
CA LEU A 586 -0.67 9.54 -1.40
C LEU A 586 0.47 9.53 -0.38
N LEU A 587 0.31 8.83 0.72
CA LEU A 587 1.26 8.73 1.82
C LEU A 587 1.87 7.32 1.91
N ASN A 588 2.90 7.16 2.74
CA ASN A 588 3.34 5.84 3.11
C ASN A 588 2.20 5.08 3.81
N PRO A 589 1.89 3.82 3.43
CA PRO A 589 0.82 3.05 4.06
C PRO A 589 0.91 2.96 5.58
N HIS A 590 2.13 2.97 6.14
CA HIS A 590 2.39 2.93 7.58
C HIS A 590 2.18 4.27 8.30
N GLN A 591 1.79 5.33 7.58
CA GLN A 591 1.29 6.58 8.14
C GLN A 591 -0.23 6.57 8.31
N VAL A 592 -0.97 5.60 7.71
CA VAL A 592 -2.42 5.65 7.59
C VAL A 592 -3.05 4.45 8.29
N PHE A 593 -3.64 4.70 9.43
CA PHE A 593 -4.20 3.67 10.31
C PHE A 593 -5.72 3.63 10.24
N ASP A 594 -6.24 2.42 10.11
CA ASP A 594 -7.66 2.12 10.30
C ASP A 594 -7.91 1.94 11.80
N ILE A 595 -8.64 2.88 12.40
CA ILE A 595 -8.89 2.84 13.85
C ILE A 595 -9.90 1.78 14.28
N SER A 596 -10.65 1.18 13.37
CA SER A 596 -11.53 0.04 13.71
C SER A 596 -10.72 -1.20 14.09
N ASN A 597 -9.42 -1.21 13.82
CA ASN A 597 -8.51 -2.31 14.10
C ASN A 597 -7.45 -1.86 15.13
N GLY A 598 -7.75 -2.07 16.41
CA GLY A 598 -6.85 -1.77 17.53
C GLY A 598 -6.75 -0.30 17.95
N GLY A 599 -7.60 0.57 17.42
CA GLY A 599 -7.67 1.98 17.80
C GLY A 599 -6.47 2.84 17.37
N PRO A 600 -6.35 4.06 17.94
CA PRO A 600 -5.28 5.00 17.61
C PRO A 600 -3.90 4.62 18.17
N LEU A 601 -3.85 3.76 19.19
CA LEU A 601 -2.62 3.43 19.93
C LEU A 601 -1.51 2.93 19.00
N ALA A 602 -1.84 2.07 18.03
CA ALA A 602 -0.85 1.50 17.09
C ALA A 602 -0.11 2.57 16.29
N GLY A 603 -0.82 3.59 15.83
CA GLY A 603 -0.25 4.72 15.10
C GLY A 603 0.67 5.56 15.98
N PHE A 604 0.23 5.93 17.16
CA PHE A 604 1.04 6.68 18.10
C PHE A 604 2.28 5.90 18.56
N HIS A 605 2.14 4.60 18.83
CA HIS A 605 3.30 3.77 19.15
C HIS A 605 4.31 3.73 18.01
N THR A 606 3.84 3.60 16.77
CA THR A 606 4.71 3.62 15.58
C THR A 606 5.50 4.93 15.49
N PHE A 607 4.86 6.07 15.81
CA PHE A 607 5.46 7.40 15.73
C PHE A 607 6.12 7.88 17.04
N ARG A 608 6.21 7.05 18.08
CA ARG A 608 6.67 7.45 19.42
C ARG A 608 8.04 8.11 19.45
N GLU A 609 8.95 7.74 18.57
CA GLU A 609 10.31 8.26 18.48
C GLU A 609 10.48 9.38 17.44
N VAL A 610 9.42 9.71 16.69
CA VAL A 610 9.45 10.76 15.67
C VAL A 610 9.39 12.13 16.37
N PRO A 611 10.41 13.00 16.22
CA PRO A 611 10.49 14.23 17.00
C PRO A 611 9.47 15.30 16.59
N ARG A 612 8.97 15.26 15.36
CA ARG A 612 7.96 16.19 14.83
C ARG A 612 7.06 15.47 13.87
N PHE A 613 5.76 15.47 14.11
CA PHE A 613 4.76 14.97 13.19
C PHE A 613 3.43 15.68 13.42
N ARG A 614 2.54 15.64 12.44
CA ARG A 614 1.17 16.14 12.54
C ARG A 614 0.21 14.96 12.53
N VAL A 615 -0.94 15.14 13.15
CA VAL A 615 -2.00 14.13 13.17
C VAL A 615 -3.16 14.59 12.30
N LEU A 616 -3.73 13.70 11.52
CA LEU A 616 -4.97 13.90 10.78
C LEU A 616 -5.99 12.87 11.20
N VAL A 617 -7.15 13.32 11.66
CA VAL A 617 -8.27 12.46 12.04
C VAL A 617 -9.40 12.56 11.02
N CYS A 618 -9.73 11.45 10.39
CA CYS A 618 -10.85 11.34 9.45
C CYS A 618 -12.02 10.64 10.15
N GLY A 619 -12.94 11.43 10.70
CA GLY A 619 -14.05 10.93 11.48
C GLY A 619 -15.01 12.03 11.91
N GLY A 620 -15.90 11.75 12.85
CA GLY A 620 -16.73 12.74 13.54
C GLY A 620 -16.10 13.17 14.87
N ASP A 621 -16.81 14.02 15.61
CA ASP A 621 -16.34 14.57 16.89
C ASP A 621 -15.95 13.47 17.90
N GLY A 622 -16.74 12.41 18.05
CA GLY A 622 -16.39 11.26 18.91
C GLY A 622 -15.09 10.55 18.50
N THR A 623 -14.80 10.46 17.19
CA THR A 623 -13.53 9.90 16.72
C THR A 623 -12.35 10.81 17.10
N VAL A 624 -12.52 12.12 16.99
CA VAL A 624 -11.51 13.10 17.41
C VAL A 624 -11.28 13.01 18.91
N GLY A 625 -12.35 12.95 19.71
CA GLY A 625 -12.30 12.77 21.16
C GLY A 625 -11.53 11.50 21.55
N TRP A 626 -11.79 10.37 20.88
CA TRP A 626 -11.06 9.13 21.13
C TRP A 626 -9.56 9.26 20.85
N VAL A 627 -9.18 9.83 19.69
CA VAL A 627 -7.76 10.04 19.35
C VAL A 627 -7.08 10.95 20.36
N LEU A 628 -7.75 12.04 20.79
CA LEU A 628 -7.25 12.95 21.82
C LEU A 628 -7.10 12.26 23.19
N GLY A 629 -8.06 11.42 23.58
CA GLY A 629 -8.01 10.65 24.82
C GLY A 629 -6.83 9.66 24.86
N VAL A 630 -6.60 8.95 23.76
CA VAL A 630 -5.42 8.06 23.64
C VAL A 630 -4.12 8.85 23.66
N LEU A 631 -4.04 9.98 22.95
CA LEU A 631 -2.86 10.85 22.96
C LEU A 631 -2.55 11.34 24.39
N GLU A 632 -3.54 11.79 25.13
CA GLU A 632 -3.41 12.23 26.53
C GLU A 632 -2.84 11.11 27.41
N ALA A 633 -3.37 9.91 27.28
CA ALA A 633 -2.95 8.77 28.09
C ALA A 633 -1.50 8.35 27.86
N ILE A 634 -0.96 8.60 26.66
CA ILE A 634 0.36 8.09 26.27
C ILE A 634 1.39 9.18 25.94
N ARG A 635 1.02 10.47 25.98
CA ARG A 635 1.90 11.58 25.57
C ARG A 635 3.27 11.56 26.23
N HIS A 636 3.35 11.10 27.47
CA HIS A 636 4.59 10.96 28.22
C HIS A 636 5.56 9.91 27.64
N LYS A 637 5.08 9.06 26.72
CA LYS A 637 5.86 8.04 26.00
C LYS A 637 6.23 8.47 24.58
N LEU A 638 5.85 9.67 24.17
CA LEU A 638 6.12 10.22 22.84
C LEU A 638 7.22 11.28 22.93
N VAL A 639 8.16 11.26 21.98
CA VAL A 639 9.15 12.34 21.84
C VAL A 639 8.44 13.65 21.44
N CYS A 640 7.47 13.60 20.52
CA CYS A 640 6.55 14.69 20.21
C CYS A 640 5.29 14.53 21.05
N SER A 641 5.27 15.11 22.24
CA SER A 641 4.18 14.96 23.22
C SER A 641 2.88 15.68 22.82
N GLU A 642 2.97 16.68 21.94
CA GLU A 642 1.84 17.55 21.54
C GLU A 642 1.80 17.76 20.02
N PRO A 643 1.57 16.69 19.22
CA PRO A 643 1.48 16.84 17.78
C PRO A 643 0.21 17.62 17.39
N PRO A 644 0.31 18.62 16.49
CA PRO A 644 -0.85 19.36 16.03
C PRO A 644 -1.83 18.46 15.26
N MET A 645 -3.14 18.62 15.53
CA MET A 645 -4.19 17.74 15.01
C MET A 645 -5.15 18.44 14.05
N GLY A 646 -5.31 17.91 12.83
CA GLY A 646 -6.30 18.33 11.84
C GLY A 646 -7.46 17.35 11.70
N ILE A 647 -8.56 17.79 11.10
CA ILE A 647 -9.80 17.00 10.99
C ILE A 647 -10.28 16.95 9.56
N VAL A 648 -10.63 15.75 9.07
CA VAL A 648 -11.52 15.57 7.92
C VAL A 648 -12.89 15.17 8.45
N PRO A 649 -13.90 16.05 8.33
CA PRO A 649 -15.19 15.84 8.96
C PRO A 649 -16.03 14.80 8.24
N LEU A 650 -16.21 13.64 8.87
CA LEU A 650 -17.06 12.55 8.34
C LEU A 650 -18.31 12.30 9.17
N GLY A 651 -18.40 12.84 10.36
CA GLY A 651 -19.53 12.67 11.27
C GLY A 651 -20.80 13.41 10.84
N THR A 652 -21.85 13.31 11.67
CA THR A 652 -23.12 14.01 11.46
C THR A 652 -23.04 15.47 11.93
N GLY A 653 -22.46 15.74 13.10
CA GLY A 653 -22.33 17.08 13.70
C GLY A 653 -21.11 17.83 13.13
N ASN A 654 -19.94 17.33 13.41
CA ASN A 654 -18.65 17.91 13.03
C ASN A 654 -18.48 19.35 13.58
N ASP A 655 -18.88 19.58 14.82
CA ASP A 655 -18.91 20.91 15.41
C ASP A 655 -17.49 21.46 15.55
N LEU A 656 -16.54 20.67 16.03
CA LEU A 656 -15.14 21.08 16.14
C LEU A 656 -14.51 21.38 14.76
N ALA A 657 -14.78 20.55 13.76
CA ALA A 657 -14.26 20.76 12.40
C ALA A 657 -14.79 22.08 11.80
N ARG A 658 -16.02 22.48 12.10
CA ARG A 658 -16.60 23.75 11.66
C ARG A 658 -15.86 24.95 12.29
N VAL A 659 -15.61 24.90 13.59
CA VAL A 659 -14.85 25.93 14.32
C VAL A 659 -13.43 26.06 13.79
N LEU A 660 -12.80 24.96 13.48
CA LEU A 660 -11.47 24.90 12.88
C LEU A 660 -11.48 25.16 11.35
N ARG A 661 -12.61 25.56 10.75
CA ARG A 661 -12.78 25.93 9.34
C ARG A 661 -12.56 24.78 8.33
N TRP A 662 -12.60 23.53 8.77
CA TRP A 662 -12.55 22.37 7.88
C TRP A 662 -13.91 22.07 7.23
N GLY A 663 -14.94 22.80 7.59
CA GLY A 663 -16.28 22.71 7.02
C GLY A 663 -17.22 21.74 7.73
N PRO A 664 -18.46 21.66 7.24
CA PRO A 664 -19.53 20.87 7.87
C PRO A 664 -19.43 19.37 7.58
N GLY A 665 -18.62 18.98 6.61
CA GLY A 665 -18.48 17.59 6.23
C GLY A 665 -17.80 17.39 4.89
N TYR A 666 -17.13 16.26 4.73
CA TYR A 666 -16.45 15.85 3.51
C TYR A 666 -17.47 15.63 2.38
N SER A 667 -17.30 16.32 1.27
CA SER A 667 -18.17 16.29 0.08
C SER A 667 -17.55 15.56 -1.10
N GLY A 668 -16.30 15.08 -0.98
CA GLY A 668 -15.53 14.46 -2.06
C GLY A 668 -14.35 15.31 -2.51
N GLU A 669 -13.88 16.21 -1.64
CA GLU A 669 -12.68 17.01 -1.89
C GLU A 669 -11.48 16.10 -2.21
N ASP A 670 -10.61 16.55 -3.13
CA ASP A 670 -9.42 15.81 -3.49
C ASP A 670 -8.52 15.59 -2.26
N PRO A 671 -8.22 14.33 -1.90
CA PRO A 671 -7.35 14.01 -0.77
C PRO A 671 -5.96 14.64 -0.84
N HIS A 672 -5.42 14.88 -2.04
CA HIS A 672 -4.15 15.60 -2.22
C HIS A 672 -4.26 17.05 -1.74
N HIS A 673 -5.34 17.74 -2.10
CA HIS A 673 -5.60 19.12 -1.65
C HIS A 673 -5.86 19.20 -0.14
N ILE A 674 -6.48 18.18 0.45
CA ILE A 674 -6.65 18.10 1.91
C ILE A 674 -5.28 18.08 2.59
N LEU A 675 -4.36 17.24 2.14
CA LEU A 675 -3.00 17.15 2.71
C LEU A 675 -2.22 18.47 2.58
N LEU A 676 -2.31 19.14 1.43
CA LEU A 676 -1.69 20.46 1.24
C LEU A 676 -2.30 21.52 2.17
N SER A 677 -3.62 21.53 2.30
CA SER A 677 -4.32 22.47 3.21
C SER A 677 -3.93 22.26 4.67
N LEU A 678 -3.63 21.03 5.07
CA LEU A 678 -3.15 20.69 6.41
C LEU A 678 -1.70 21.10 6.62
N GLU A 679 -0.85 21.03 5.59
CA GLU A 679 0.51 21.53 5.67
C GLU A 679 0.54 23.06 5.87
N GLU A 680 -0.36 23.78 5.19
CA GLU A 680 -0.49 25.23 5.24
C GLU A 680 -1.39 25.73 6.40
N ALA A 681 -1.88 24.84 7.26
CA ALA A 681 -2.82 25.19 8.34
C ALA A 681 -2.15 25.94 9.49
N ASP A 682 -2.93 26.85 10.10
CA ASP A 682 -2.53 27.60 11.30
C ASP A 682 -2.63 26.69 12.54
N GLU A 683 -1.62 26.67 13.39
CA GLU A 683 -1.68 26.00 14.69
C GLU A 683 -2.40 26.90 15.69
N VAL A 684 -3.40 26.35 16.37
CA VAL A 684 -4.17 27.03 17.41
C VAL A 684 -4.27 26.14 18.64
N LEU A 685 -4.36 26.77 19.82
CA LEU A 685 -4.61 26.06 21.07
C LEU A 685 -6.10 25.89 21.29
N MET A 686 -6.49 24.83 21.97
CA MET A 686 -7.87 24.56 22.39
C MET A 686 -7.87 24.01 23.80
N ASP A 687 -8.77 24.53 24.60
CA ASP A 687 -9.02 24.07 25.98
C ASP A 687 -9.69 22.71 25.95
N ARG A 688 -9.39 21.89 26.93
CA ARG A 688 -10.08 20.64 27.23
C ARG A 688 -10.56 20.68 28.68
N TRP A 689 -11.63 19.96 28.94
CA TRP A 689 -12.29 19.99 30.24
C TRP A 689 -12.45 18.60 30.82
N THR A 690 -12.22 18.48 32.10
CA THR A 690 -12.49 17.28 32.89
C THR A 690 -13.81 17.41 33.59
N ILE A 691 -14.66 16.41 33.39
CA ILE A 691 -15.95 16.29 34.12
C ILE A 691 -15.79 15.14 35.10
N LEU A 692 -15.87 15.49 36.39
CA LEU A 692 -15.93 14.54 37.49
C LEU A 692 -17.40 14.32 37.86
N LEU A 693 -17.84 13.10 37.76
CA LEU A 693 -19.20 12.64 38.07
C LEU A 693 -19.13 11.84 39.37
N ASP A 694 -19.65 12.45 40.49
CA ASP A 694 -19.66 11.82 41.79
C ASP A 694 -21.14 11.58 42.17
N ALA A 695 -21.55 10.31 41.96
CA ALA A 695 -22.90 9.88 42.30
C ALA A 695 -23.03 9.73 43.81
N GLN A 696 -23.96 10.48 44.40
CA GLN A 696 -24.29 10.42 45.83
C GLN A 696 -25.81 10.35 45.98
N ASP A 697 -26.28 9.60 46.96
CA ASP A 697 -27.70 9.64 47.28
C ASP A 697 -28.02 10.95 47.99
N LEU A 698 -28.61 11.88 47.25
CA LEU A 698 -29.02 13.21 47.72
C LEU A 698 -30.54 13.26 47.98
N SER A 699 -31.25 12.11 48.06
CA SER A 699 -32.67 12.08 48.39
C SER A 699 -32.90 12.48 49.84
N GLU A 700 -33.92 13.33 50.09
CA GLU A 700 -34.27 13.76 51.45
C GLU A 700 -34.73 12.57 52.34
N ASP A 701 -35.07 11.43 51.77
CA ASP A 701 -35.50 10.20 52.44
C ASP A 701 -34.32 9.31 52.88
N ALA A 702 -33.08 9.64 52.55
CA ALA A 702 -31.89 8.83 52.88
C ALA A 702 -31.54 8.75 54.39
N SER A 703 -32.28 9.46 55.25
CA SER A 703 -32.04 9.45 56.67
C SER A 703 -32.52 8.16 57.40
N GLN A 704 -33.12 7.19 56.72
CA GLN A 704 -33.56 5.87 57.22
C GLN A 704 -33.05 4.66 56.43
N GLY A 705 -32.02 4.78 55.66
CA GLY A 705 -31.44 3.70 54.86
C GLY A 705 -30.51 2.79 55.66
N ASP A 706 -30.68 1.47 55.46
CA ASP A 706 -29.88 0.37 55.93
C ASP A 706 -28.37 0.60 55.66
N PRO A 707 -27.47 0.45 56.65
CA PRO A 707 -26.04 0.71 56.45
C PRO A 707 -25.33 -0.27 55.48
N ASP A 708 -26.05 -1.27 54.96
CA ASP A 708 -25.45 -2.31 54.09
C ASP A 708 -25.79 -2.17 52.57
N SER A 709 -26.48 -1.08 52.17
CA SER A 709 -26.88 -0.84 50.77
C SER A 709 -25.91 0.02 49.95
N GLY A 710 -24.74 0.29 50.43
CA GLY A 710 -23.84 1.34 49.90
C GLY A 710 -22.69 0.88 49.02
N TYR A 711 -22.92 0.16 47.93
CA TYR A 711 -21.97 0.21 46.79
C TYR A 711 -22.24 1.48 45.96
N LEU A 712 -21.75 2.63 46.44
CA LEU A 712 -21.65 3.82 45.60
C LEU A 712 -20.66 3.53 44.46
N GLU A 713 -21.11 3.68 43.20
CA GLU A 713 -20.21 3.58 42.04
C GLU A 713 -19.05 4.56 42.23
N PRO A 714 -17.80 4.16 41.93
CA PRO A 714 -16.66 5.05 42.05
C PRO A 714 -16.83 6.26 41.11
N PRO A 715 -16.35 7.45 41.50
CA PRO A 715 -16.45 8.65 40.69
C PRO A 715 -15.97 8.43 39.27
N LYS A 716 -16.79 8.79 38.28
CA LYS A 716 -16.46 8.66 36.88
C LYS A 716 -15.84 9.95 36.34
N ILE A 717 -14.73 9.85 35.65
CA ILE A 717 -14.05 10.97 34.99
C ILE A 717 -14.26 10.87 33.48
N VAL A 718 -14.78 11.96 32.87
CA VAL A 718 -15.01 12.10 31.45
C VAL A 718 -14.30 13.33 30.91
N GLN A 719 -13.67 13.23 29.74
CA GLN A 719 -13.04 14.36 29.06
C GLN A 719 -14.01 14.96 28.05
N MET A 720 -14.12 16.30 28.06
CA MET A 720 -14.94 17.05 27.13
C MET A 720 -14.08 17.92 26.22
N ASN A 721 -14.38 17.90 24.92
CA ASN A 721 -13.73 18.72 23.90
C ASN A 721 -14.66 19.80 23.35
N ASN A 722 -15.93 19.49 23.12
CA ASN A 722 -16.90 20.37 22.47
C ASN A 722 -17.89 20.98 23.47
N TYR A 723 -18.75 20.16 24.02
CA TYR A 723 -19.79 20.63 24.94
C TYR A 723 -20.35 19.51 25.83
N PHE A 724 -20.89 19.91 26.98
CA PHE A 724 -21.64 19.06 27.90
C PHE A 724 -23.08 19.56 27.98
N GLY A 725 -24.05 18.69 27.90
CA GLY A 725 -25.46 19.01 27.96
C GLY A 725 -26.22 18.18 28.98
N LEU A 726 -27.19 18.83 29.68
CA LEU A 726 -28.12 18.19 30.61
C LEU A 726 -29.56 18.47 30.20
N GLY A 727 -30.45 17.52 30.45
CA GLY A 727 -31.88 17.66 30.21
C GLY A 727 -32.25 17.37 28.75
N ILE A 728 -33.05 18.22 28.09
CA ILE A 728 -33.67 17.96 26.80
C ILE A 728 -32.64 17.70 25.68
N ASP A 729 -31.50 18.37 25.67
CA ASP A 729 -30.42 18.19 24.71
C ASP A 729 -29.85 16.75 24.79
N ALA A 730 -29.57 16.32 26.01
CA ALA A 730 -29.04 14.97 26.26
C ALA A 730 -30.09 13.89 26.00
N GLU A 731 -31.38 14.15 26.31
CA GLU A 731 -32.44 13.20 26.02
C GLU A 731 -32.65 12.94 24.54
N LEU A 732 -32.61 13.99 23.71
CA LEU A 732 -32.69 13.84 22.27
C LEU A 732 -31.48 13.05 21.71
N SER A 733 -30.31 13.24 22.31
CA SER A 733 -29.12 12.48 21.97
C SER A 733 -29.25 11.03 22.37
N LEU A 734 -29.87 10.73 23.53
CA LEU A 734 -30.09 9.39 24.03
C LEU A 734 -31.07 8.60 23.16
N ASP A 735 -32.20 9.22 22.81
CA ASP A 735 -33.21 8.60 21.94
C ASP A 735 -32.66 8.34 20.54
N PHE A 736 -31.82 9.26 20.02
CA PHE A 736 -31.14 9.07 18.75
C PHE A 736 -30.15 7.90 18.82
N HIS A 737 -29.40 7.79 19.92
CA HIS A 737 -28.44 6.72 20.14
C HIS A 737 -29.13 5.36 20.18
N GLN A 738 -30.24 5.24 20.94
CA GLN A 738 -31.06 4.05 21.01
C GLN A 738 -31.67 3.68 19.65
N ALA A 739 -32.17 4.66 18.88
CA ALA A 739 -32.68 4.43 17.54
C ALA A 739 -31.63 3.89 16.59
N ARG A 740 -30.38 4.36 16.72
CA ARG A 740 -29.23 3.92 15.92
C ARG A 740 -28.76 2.50 16.28
N GLU A 741 -28.82 2.15 17.57
CA GLU A 741 -28.47 0.80 18.04
C GLU A 741 -29.54 -0.23 17.64
N GLY A 742 -30.81 0.17 17.67
CA GLY A 742 -31.92 -0.70 17.30
C GLY A 742 -31.97 -1.04 15.80
N ASP A 743 -31.54 -0.16 14.91
CA ASP A 743 -31.56 -0.35 13.46
C ASP A 743 -30.40 0.38 12.76
N PRO A 744 -29.17 -0.16 12.87
CA PRO A 744 -27.97 0.47 12.34
C PRO A 744 -28.00 0.71 10.83
N ASP A 745 -28.72 -0.15 10.08
CA ASP A 745 -28.76 -0.13 8.62
C ASP A 745 -29.55 1.06 8.06
N LYS A 746 -30.42 1.67 8.87
CA LYS A 746 -31.14 2.91 8.49
C LYS A 746 -30.25 4.16 8.55
N PHE A 747 -29.12 4.13 9.26
CA PHE A 747 -28.27 5.31 9.48
C PHE A 747 -27.15 5.46 8.43
N THR A 748 -27.49 5.36 7.15
CA THR A 748 -26.56 5.30 6.01
C THR A 748 -26.11 6.69 5.51
N SER A 749 -26.85 7.76 5.82
CA SER A 749 -26.51 9.09 5.31
C SER A 749 -26.72 10.18 6.37
N ARG A 750 -25.92 11.25 6.27
CA ARG A 750 -26.01 12.42 7.17
C ARG A 750 -27.38 13.12 7.12
N PHE A 751 -28.02 13.17 5.97
CA PHE A 751 -29.36 13.76 5.80
C PHE A 751 -30.43 12.93 6.50
N HIS A 752 -30.36 11.61 6.37
CA HIS A 752 -31.25 10.72 7.06
C HIS A 752 -31.10 10.85 8.58
N ASN A 753 -29.85 10.86 9.08
CA ASN A 753 -29.55 11.00 10.50
C ASN A 753 -30.13 12.31 11.08
N LYS A 754 -30.01 13.43 10.35
CA LYS A 754 -30.64 14.70 10.77
C LYS A 754 -32.19 14.61 10.76
N GLY A 755 -32.77 13.89 9.81
CA GLY A 755 -34.22 13.64 9.76
C GLY A 755 -34.73 12.85 10.99
N VAL A 756 -33.95 11.88 11.48
CA VAL A 756 -34.27 11.14 12.69
C VAL A 756 -34.24 12.06 13.93
N TYR A 757 -33.22 12.93 14.07
CA TYR A 757 -33.18 13.92 15.15
C TYR A 757 -34.40 14.82 15.17
N VAL A 758 -34.85 15.32 14.02
CA VAL A 758 -36.05 16.16 13.91
C VAL A 758 -37.30 15.37 14.31
N LYS A 759 -37.43 14.12 13.86
CA LYS A 759 -38.56 13.25 14.22
C LYS A 759 -38.65 13.01 15.71
N VAL A 760 -37.53 12.64 16.35
CA VAL A 760 -37.42 12.44 17.82
C VAL A 760 -37.77 13.73 18.56
N GLY A 761 -37.27 14.87 18.12
CA GLY A 761 -37.59 16.17 18.70
C GLY A 761 -39.07 16.50 18.64
N LEU A 762 -39.75 16.23 17.53
CA LEU A 762 -41.19 16.47 17.39
C LEU A 762 -42.06 15.60 18.34
N GLN A 763 -41.59 14.43 18.72
CA GLN A 763 -42.27 13.56 19.70
C GLN A 763 -42.24 14.08 21.14
N LYS A 764 -41.31 15.00 21.46
CA LYS A 764 -41.07 15.55 22.81
C LYS A 764 -41.63 16.94 23.01
N LEU A 765 -42.47 17.47 22.09
CA LEU A 765 -42.98 18.83 22.16
C LEU A 765 -43.80 19.15 23.43
N SER A 766 -44.38 18.15 24.10
CA SER A 766 -45.28 18.33 25.23
C SER A 766 -44.66 18.03 26.61
N HIS A 767 -43.37 17.62 26.67
CA HIS A 767 -42.72 17.31 27.95
C HIS A 767 -42.12 18.57 28.60
N THR A 768 -42.57 18.91 29.82
CA THR A 768 -42.00 19.97 30.67
C THR A 768 -41.31 19.36 31.87
N ARG A 769 -40.01 19.59 32.07
CA ARG A 769 -39.19 18.93 33.09
C ARG A 769 -38.91 19.82 34.30
N ASN A 770 -39.11 21.14 34.18
CA ASN A 770 -38.77 22.11 35.23
C ASN A 770 -37.32 21.92 35.76
N LEU A 771 -36.35 21.79 34.85
CA LEU A 771 -34.98 21.40 35.16
C LEU A 771 -34.34 22.29 36.24
N HIS A 772 -34.64 23.58 36.25
CA HIS A 772 -34.18 24.57 37.25
C HIS A 772 -34.52 24.18 38.71
N LYS A 773 -35.55 23.37 38.94
CA LYS A 773 -35.93 22.92 40.30
C LYS A 773 -35.07 21.76 40.81
N HIS A 774 -34.40 21.07 39.92
CA HIS A 774 -33.63 19.83 40.21
C HIS A 774 -32.13 20.02 40.09
N LEU A 775 -31.68 21.24 39.74
CA LEU A 775 -30.28 21.58 39.59
C LEU A 775 -29.93 22.76 40.47
N ARG A 776 -28.75 22.71 41.12
CA ARG A 776 -28.08 23.85 41.68
C ARG A 776 -26.78 24.08 40.96
N LEU A 777 -26.53 25.32 40.48
CA LEU A 777 -25.36 25.66 39.68
C LEU A 777 -24.48 26.63 40.43
N GLN A 778 -23.19 26.32 40.53
CA GLN A 778 -22.16 27.26 40.97
C GLN A 778 -21.15 27.46 39.86
N VAL A 779 -20.79 28.68 39.57
CA VAL A 779 -19.76 29.07 38.61
C VAL A 779 -18.74 29.92 39.32
N ASP A 780 -17.47 29.49 39.33
CA ASP A 780 -16.37 30.17 40.02
C ASP A 780 -16.70 30.50 41.51
N LYS A 781 -17.33 29.53 42.20
CA LYS A 781 -17.78 29.58 43.59
C LYS A 781 -18.96 30.53 43.85
N GLN A 782 -19.59 31.06 42.82
CA GLN A 782 -20.80 31.86 42.94
C GLN A 782 -22.03 31.04 42.61
N ASP A 783 -23.04 31.07 43.46
CA ASP A 783 -24.32 30.43 43.18
C ASP A 783 -25.06 31.20 42.08
N ILE A 784 -25.51 30.52 41.08
CA ILE A 784 -26.22 31.08 39.93
C ILE A 784 -27.68 30.64 39.97
N GLU A 785 -28.58 31.58 40.00
CA GLU A 785 -30.01 31.29 39.90
C GLU A 785 -30.35 30.93 38.46
N LEU A 786 -30.90 29.72 38.29
CA LEU A 786 -31.25 29.18 36.94
C LEU A 786 -32.61 29.75 36.49
N PRO A 787 -32.70 30.32 35.30
CA PRO A 787 -33.99 30.65 34.69
C PRO A 787 -34.83 29.41 34.40
N ASN A 788 -36.09 29.59 34.00
CA ASN A 788 -36.95 28.46 33.63
C ASN A 788 -36.47 27.83 32.32
N ILE A 789 -35.70 26.75 32.45
CA ILE A 789 -35.05 26.00 31.33
C ILE A 789 -35.39 24.53 31.42
N GLU A 790 -35.36 23.87 30.24
CA GLU A 790 -35.51 22.44 30.05
C GLU A 790 -34.19 21.73 29.64
N GLY A 791 -33.15 22.52 29.31
CA GLY A 791 -31.79 22.06 29.03
C GLY A 791 -30.76 23.07 29.45
N LEU A 792 -29.63 22.58 30.00
CA LEU A 792 -28.47 23.35 30.40
C LEU A 792 -27.26 22.85 29.63
N ILE A 793 -26.54 23.74 28.98
CA ILE A 793 -25.46 23.41 28.06
C ILE A 793 -24.21 24.21 28.40
N PHE A 794 -23.06 23.52 28.47
CA PHE A 794 -21.74 24.10 28.72
C PHE A 794 -20.91 23.94 27.44
N LEU A 795 -20.55 25.07 26.83
CA LEU A 795 -19.82 25.09 25.55
C LEU A 795 -18.34 25.40 25.77
N ASN A 796 -17.47 24.62 25.15
CA ASN A 796 -16.05 24.93 24.96
C ASN A 796 -15.77 25.53 23.57
N ILE A 797 -16.67 25.28 22.61
CA ILE A 797 -16.54 25.73 21.23
C ILE A 797 -17.79 26.49 20.77
N PRO A 798 -17.68 27.57 19.97
CA PRO A 798 -18.83 28.33 19.49
C PRO A 798 -19.60 27.62 18.37
N SER A 799 -19.95 26.34 18.58
CA SER A 799 -20.76 25.53 17.68
C SER A 799 -21.46 24.43 18.45
N TRP A 800 -22.75 24.26 18.24
CA TRP A 800 -23.58 23.30 18.95
C TRP A 800 -24.53 22.61 17.99
N GLY A 801 -24.79 21.31 18.19
CA GLY A 801 -25.82 20.55 17.52
C GLY A 801 -25.73 20.57 16.00
N SER A 802 -24.54 20.40 15.41
CA SER A 802 -24.25 20.43 13.97
C SER A 802 -24.11 21.82 13.35
N GLY A 803 -23.64 22.81 14.11
CA GLY A 803 -23.23 24.10 13.59
C GLY A 803 -24.13 25.29 13.97
N ALA A 804 -25.03 25.11 14.93
CA ALA A 804 -25.81 26.22 15.44
C ALA A 804 -24.96 27.13 16.35
N ASP A 805 -25.17 28.44 16.24
CA ASP A 805 -24.61 29.42 17.14
C ASP A 805 -25.58 29.61 18.33
N LEU A 806 -25.36 28.81 19.37
CA LEU A 806 -26.18 28.87 20.58
C LEU A 806 -25.92 30.15 21.39
N TRP A 807 -24.69 30.70 21.33
CA TRP A 807 -24.34 31.94 22.00
C TRP A 807 -24.97 33.18 21.36
N GLY A 808 -25.04 33.22 20.06
CA GLY A 808 -25.57 34.32 19.24
C GLY A 808 -24.57 35.46 19.07
N SER A 809 -24.89 36.35 18.13
CA SER A 809 -24.05 37.47 17.71
C SER A 809 -24.34 38.78 18.51
N GLU A 810 -25.43 38.87 19.26
CA GLU A 810 -25.81 40.05 20.01
C GLU A 810 -24.80 40.32 21.14
N GLY A 811 -24.30 41.54 21.21
CA GLY A 811 -23.37 41.97 22.27
C GLY A 811 -24.10 42.08 23.60
N ASP A 812 -23.61 41.35 24.61
CA ASP A 812 -23.99 41.50 25.99
C ASP A 812 -22.75 41.97 26.77
N SER A 813 -22.80 43.14 27.37
CA SER A 813 -21.65 43.72 28.08
C SER A 813 -21.21 42.90 29.30
N ARG A 814 -22.05 41.99 29.77
CA ARG A 814 -21.76 41.13 30.92
C ARG A 814 -20.79 39.98 30.58
N PHE A 815 -20.68 39.61 29.32
CA PHE A 815 -19.96 38.41 28.88
C PHE A 815 -18.98 38.71 27.75
N GLY A 816 -17.85 38.02 27.77
CA GLY A 816 -16.88 38.01 26.68
C GLY A 816 -17.39 37.25 25.45
N ARG A 817 -16.73 37.43 24.30
CA ARG A 817 -17.00 36.58 23.11
C ARG A 817 -16.39 35.20 23.32
N PRO A 818 -17.11 34.10 22.99
CA PRO A 818 -16.58 32.74 23.09
C PRO A 818 -15.28 32.54 22.34
N ARG A 819 -14.35 31.88 22.98
CA ARG A 819 -13.06 31.47 22.40
C ARG A 819 -12.79 30.04 22.83
N ILE A 820 -11.99 29.37 22.03
CA ILE A 820 -11.61 27.95 22.27
C ILE A 820 -10.35 27.84 23.15
N ASP A 821 -9.75 28.97 23.55
CA ASP A 821 -8.41 29.04 24.14
C ASP A 821 -8.29 30.04 25.30
N ASP A 822 -9.39 30.45 25.87
CA ASP A 822 -9.39 31.46 26.98
C ASP A 822 -9.55 30.86 28.39
N GLY A 823 -9.78 29.53 28.47
CA GLY A 823 -9.97 28.85 29.75
C GLY A 823 -11.34 29.08 30.37
N LEU A 824 -12.33 29.49 29.59
CA LEU A 824 -13.70 29.73 30.04
C LEU A 824 -14.68 28.82 29.31
N LEU A 825 -15.73 28.41 30.03
CA LEU A 825 -16.89 27.72 29.44
C LEU A 825 -18.07 28.71 29.42
N GLU A 826 -18.81 28.68 28.33
CA GLU A 826 -20.07 29.35 28.18
C GLU A 826 -21.20 28.49 28.74
N VAL A 827 -21.99 29.06 29.67
CA VAL A 827 -23.14 28.39 30.29
C VAL A 827 -24.42 28.95 29.69
N LEU A 828 -25.21 28.06 29.06
CA LEU A 828 -26.40 28.45 28.31
C LEU A 828 -27.60 27.59 28.67
N GLY A 829 -28.79 28.19 28.58
CA GLY A 829 -30.06 27.50 28.78
C GLY A 829 -30.92 27.45 27.52
N VAL A 830 -31.71 26.40 27.41
CA VAL A 830 -32.78 26.28 26.41
C VAL A 830 -34.12 25.96 27.07
N THR A 831 -35.21 26.54 26.57
CA THR A 831 -36.54 26.41 27.18
C THR A 831 -37.37 25.29 26.60
N GLY A 832 -36.83 24.46 25.72
CA GLY A 832 -37.49 23.28 25.13
C GLY A 832 -37.16 23.07 23.67
N VAL A 833 -37.77 22.05 23.06
CA VAL A 833 -37.50 21.62 21.69
C VAL A 833 -37.78 22.72 20.66
N VAL A 834 -38.83 23.50 20.83
CA VAL A 834 -39.14 24.63 19.92
C VAL A 834 -38.03 25.66 19.93
N HIS A 835 -37.55 26.04 21.11
CA HIS A 835 -36.43 26.97 21.25
C HIS A 835 -35.15 26.40 20.59
N MET A 836 -34.87 25.13 20.82
CA MET A 836 -33.73 24.44 20.13
C MET A 836 -33.88 24.50 18.61
N GLY A 837 -35.07 24.29 18.09
CA GLY A 837 -35.35 24.41 16.64
C GLY A 837 -35.14 25.83 16.11
N GLN A 838 -35.54 26.85 16.88
CA GLN A 838 -35.30 28.25 16.55
C GLN A 838 -33.79 28.59 16.54
N VAL A 839 -33.03 28.08 17.52
CA VAL A 839 -31.58 28.21 17.55
C VAL A 839 -30.92 27.51 16.33
N GLN A 840 -31.35 26.29 16.01
CA GLN A 840 -30.84 25.55 14.85
C GLN A 840 -31.11 26.26 13.50
N SER A 841 -32.20 27.00 13.41
CA SER A 841 -32.54 27.81 12.23
C SER A 841 -31.94 29.22 12.23
N GLY A 842 -31.19 29.58 13.30
CA GLY A 842 -30.58 30.93 13.46
C GLY A 842 -31.58 32.04 13.78
N LEU A 843 -32.82 31.68 14.17
CA LEU A 843 -33.87 32.66 14.50
C LEU A 843 -33.76 33.18 15.94
N ARG A 844 -33.12 32.46 16.84
CA ARG A 844 -32.91 32.83 18.25
C ARG A 844 -31.56 32.31 18.74
N SER A 845 -31.06 32.87 19.81
CA SER A 845 -29.93 32.39 20.60
C SER A 845 -30.38 31.67 21.88
N GLY A 846 -29.50 30.94 22.52
CA GLY A 846 -29.71 30.40 23.85
C GLY A 846 -29.77 31.49 24.91
N ILE A 847 -30.26 31.15 26.09
CA ILE A 847 -30.27 32.04 27.24
C ILE A 847 -28.85 32.01 27.84
N ARG A 848 -28.12 33.13 27.79
CA ARG A 848 -26.79 33.24 28.41
C ARG A 848 -26.95 33.33 29.93
N ILE A 849 -26.28 32.44 30.66
CA ILE A 849 -26.40 32.32 32.10
C ILE A 849 -25.11 32.76 32.78
N ALA A 850 -23.96 32.20 32.38
CA ALA A 850 -22.67 32.51 32.97
C ALA A 850 -21.50 32.20 32.00
N GLN A 851 -20.31 32.67 32.36
CA GLN A 851 -19.02 32.20 31.87
C GLN A 851 -18.12 31.93 33.05
N GLY A 852 -17.31 30.84 33.02
CA GLY A 852 -16.41 30.55 34.12
C GLY A 852 -15.50 29.35 33.86
N ASN A 853 -14.52 29.16 34.75
CA ASN A 853 -13.47 28.13 34.60
C ASN A 853 -13.63 26.96 35.58
N TYR A 854 -14.48 27.09 36.59
CA TYR A 854 -14.79 26.05 37.56
C TYR A 854 -16.29 25.97 37.75
N ILE A 855 -16.91 24.86 37.46
CA ILE A 855 -18.36 24.70 37.49
C ILE A 855 -18.70 23.51 38.37
N ARG A 856 -19.62 23.74 39.33
CA ARG A 856 -20.20 22.66 40.14
C ARG A 856 -21.70 22.62 39.93
N ILE A 857 -22.21 21.46 39.62
CA ILE A 857 -23.64 21.21 39.45
C ILE A 857 -24.04 20.14 40.45
N THR A 858 -25.09 20.45 41.24
CA THR A 858 -25.73 19.45 42.11
C THR A 858 -27.00 19.00 41.45
N VAL A 859 -27.13 17.70 41.23
CA VAL A 859 -28.28 17.05 40.58
C VAL A 859 -29.06 16.27 41.65
N THR A 860 -30.32 16.62 41.87
CA THR A 860 -31.14 16.02 42.95
C THR A 860 -31.94 14.77 42.49
N LYS A 861 -32.05 14.53 41.15
CA LYS A 861 -32.73 13.38 40.56
C LYS A 861 -31.95 12.88 39.36
N PRO A 862 -32.04 11.57 39.02
CA PRO A 862 -31.44 11.08 37.79
C PRO A 862 -31.87 11.86 36.55
N ILE A 863 -30.89 12.26 35.72
CA ILE A 863 -31.09 13.14 34.57
C ILE A 863 -30.31 12.65 33.34
N PRO A 864 -30.89 12.78 32.14
CA PRO A 864 -30.10 12.55 30.91
C PRO A 864 -28.99 13.61 30.80
N VAL A 865 -27.78 13.14 30.52
CA VAL A 865 -26.61 13.99 30.25
C VAL A 865 -25.93 13.51 29.00
N GLN A 866 -25.17 14.37 28.35
CA GLN A 866 -24.33 14.00 27.21
C GLN A 866 -23.01 14.78 27.22
N VAL A 867 -21.94 14.17 26.79
CA VAL A 867 -20.64 14.79 26.53
C VAL A 867 -20.25 14.54 25.09
N ASP A 868 -19.99 15.60 24.33
CA ASP A 868 -19.57 15.52 22.91
C ASP A 868 -20.50 14.64 22.03
N GLY A 869 -21.79 14.53 22.41
CA GLY A 869 -22.80 13.73 21.71
C GLY A 869 -22.94 12.28 22.19
N GLU A 870 -22.23 11.86 23.23
CA GLU A 870 -22.37 10.53 23.85
C GLU A 870 -23.25 10.65 25.11
N PRO A 871 -24.49 10.14 25.08
CA PRO A 871 -25.49 10.31 26.13
C PRO A 871 -25.55 9.15 27.12
N TRP A 872 -25.98 9.46 28.36
CA TRP A 872 -26.38 8.47 29.39
C TRP A 872 -27.30 9.09 30.40
N ILE A 873 -27.84 8.26 31.32
CA ILE A 873 -28.59 8.76 32.51
C ILE A 873 -27.59 8.89 33.66
N GLN A 874 -27.43 10.11 34.18
CA GLN A 874 -26.61 10.38 35.34
C GLN A 874 -27.46 10.30 36.62
N ALA A 875 -26.99 9.55 37.62
CA ALA A 875 -27.60 9.49 38.92
C ALA A 875 -27.53 10.85 39.67
N SER A 876 -28.30 11.03 40.76
CA SER A 876 -28.19 12.15 41.66
C SER A 876 -26.75 12.25 42.20
N GLY A 877 -26.29 13.48 42.50
CA GLY A 877 -24.94 13.69 42.98
C GLY A 877 -24.35 15.01 42.48
N HIS A 878 -23.03 15.06 42.48
CA HIS A 878 -22.29 16.25 42.10
C HIS A 878 -21.56 16.04 40.76
N ILE A 879 -21.60 17.08 39.92
CA ILE A 879 -20.86 17.15 38.68
C ILE A 879 -19.92 18.35 38.77
N ILE A 880 -18.63 18.10 38.63
CA ILE A 880 -17.61 19.15 38.66
C ILE A 880 -16.93 19.22 37.29
N ILE A 881 -16.91 20.41 36.71
CA ILE A 881 -16.24 20.66 35.43
C ILE A 881 -15.11 21.65 35.70
N SER A 882 -13.90 21.27 35.28
CA SER A 882 -12.70 22.09 35.44
C SER A 882 -11.75 21.87 34.23
N ALA A 883 -10.83 22.82 34.03
CA ALA A 883 -9.86 22.71 32.94
C ALA A 883 -9.00 21.46 33.11
N ALA A 884 -8.83 20.74 32.02
CA ALA A 884 -8.12 19.45 31.94
C ALA A 884 -6.67 19.63 31.49
N GLY A 885 -5.78 20.01 32.38
CA GLY A 885 -4.34 20.03 32.05
C GLY A 885 -3.97 20.96 30.88
N PRO A 886 -2.92 20.65 30.12
CA PRO A 886 -2.47 21.52 29.05
C PRO A 886 -3.43 21.49 27.84
N LYS A 887 -3.55 22.65 27.18
CA LYS A 887 -4.33 22.85 25.98
C LYS A 887 -3.79 21.96 24.86
N VAL A 888 -4.67 21.51 23.98
CA VAL A 888 -4.27 20.72 22.80
C VAL A 888 -3.98 21.61 21.58
N ARG A 889 -3.02 21.18 20.76
CA ARG A 889 -2.70 21.87 19.51
C ARG A 889 -3.59 21.35 18.38
N MET A 890 -4.37 22.26 17.79
CA MET A 890 -5.24 21.94 16.66
C MET A 890 -4.78 22.67 15.40
N LEU A 891 -5.03 22.06 14.25
CA LEU A 891 -4.80 22.67 12.94
C LEU A 891 -6.10 23.34 12.47
N ARG A 892 -6.06 24.66 12.29
CA ARG A 892 -7.15 25.45 11.76
C ARG A 892 -6.85 25.82 10.31
N LYS A 893 -7.80 25.58 9.41
CA LYS A 893 -7.64 25.93 8.00
C LYS A 893 -7.41 27.42 7.83
N SER A 894 -6.28 27.79 7.20
CA SER A 894 -5.89 29.17 6.97
C SER A 894 -6.92 29.92 6.13
N LYS A 895 -7.16 31.19 6.42
CA LYS A 895 -7.96 32.05 5.55
C LYS A 895 -7.11 32.33 4.29
N GLN A 896 -7.29 31.55 3.24
CA GLN A 896 -6.72 31.93 1.94
C GLN A 896 -7.28 33.30 1.56
N LYS A 897 -6.42 34.28 1.34
CA LYS A 897 -6.76 35.46 0.57
C LYS A 897 -7.18 34.90 -0.80
N GLN A 898 -8.47 34.98 -1.16
CA GLN A 898 -8.95 34.67 -2.48
C GLN A 898 -8.16 35.53 -3.47
N LYS A 899 -7.07 34.99 -4.00
CA LYS A 899 -6.60 35.45 -5.31
C LYS A 899 -7.74 35.10 -6.25
N LYS A 900 -8.52 36.13 -6.65
CA LYS A 900 -9.41 36.03 -7.79
C LYS A 900 -8.59 35.38 -8.88
N SER A 901 -8.95 34.17 -9.30
CA SER A 901 -8.44 33.59 -10.52
C SER A 901 -8.98 34.45 -11.66
N SER A 902 -8.27 35.54 -11.96
CA SER A 902 -8.35 36.16 -13.27
C SER A 902 -7.93 35.10 -14.25
N GLY A 903 -8.86 34.68 -15.09
CA GLY A 903 -8.68 33.65 -16.10
C GLY A 903 -7.37 33.89 -16.85
N THR A 904 -6.48 32.95 -16.74
CA THR A 904 -5.31 32.84 -17.61
C THR A 904 -5.85 32.45 -18.98
N LYS A 905 -6.10 33.45 -19.81
CA LYS A 905 -6.11 33.29 -21.26
C LYS A 905 -4.75 32.66 -21.61
N GLU A 906 -4.79 31.53 -22.27
CA GLU A 906 -3.64 30.92 -22.91
C GLU A 906 -2.88 31.98 -23.71
N ALA A 907 -1.69 32.33 -23.28
CA ALA A 907 -0.72 33.05 -24.09
C ALA A 907 -0.21 32.06 -25.15
N ARG A 908 -0.79 32.14 -26.33
CA ARG A 908 -0.23 31.58 -27.55
C ARG A 908 1.16 32.21 -27.75
N CYS A 909 2.21 31.44 -27.66
CA CYS A 909 3.52 31.79 -28.17
C CYS A 909 3.41 31.92 -29.70
N GLU A 910 3.36 33.15 -30.18
CA GLU A 910 3.67 33.47 -31.56
C GLU A 910 5.17 33.68 -31.69
N SER A 911 5.78 32.87 -32.55
CA SER A 911 7.16 33.07 -33.05
C SER A 911 7.29 34.39 -33.80
N PRO A 912 8.38 35.15 -33.67
CA PRO A 912 8.60 36.36 -34.45
C PRO A 912 9.01 35.99 -35.87
N SER A 913 8.15 36.29 -36.84
CA SER A 913 8.54 36.36 -38.25
C SER A 913 9.19 37.72 -38.53
N SER A 914 10.39 37.65 -39.03
CA SER A 914 11.10 38.73 -39.69
C SER A 914 10.26 39.43 -40.78
N ARG A 915 10.14 40.72 -40.68
CA ARG A 915 9.89 41.60 -41.87
C ARG A 915 10.82 42.77 -41.77
N GLU A 916 11.76 42.79 -42.73
CA GLU A 916 12.47 43.97 -43.20
C GLU A 916 11.53 44.86 -43.98
N GLY A 917 11.81 46.15 -43.97
CA GLY A 917 11.54 47.04 -45.13
C GLY A 917 10.76 48.29 -44.86
N GLY A 918 11.45 49.41 -44.77
CA GLY A 918 11.30 50.56 -45.59
C GLY A 918 10.20 51.61 -45.24
N HIS A 919 10.61 52.63 -44.76
CA HIS A 919 10.60 54.08 -45.03
C HIS A 919 10.55 54.92 -43.80
#